data_ea98138df398a28e041ad31a17f46103
#
_entry.id   ea98138df398a28e041ad31a17f46103
#
_cell.length_a   1.000
_cell.length_b   1.000
_cell.length_c   1.000
_cell.angle_alpha   90.00
_cell.angle_beta   90.00
_cell.angle_gamma   90.00
#
_symmetry.space_group_name_H-M   'P 1'
#
loop_
_entity.id
_entity.type
_entity.pdbx_description
1 polymer ?
#
loop_
_entity_poly.entity_id
_entity_poly.type
_entity_poly.pdbx_seq_one_letter_code
_entity_poly.pdbx_strand_id
1 'polypeptide(L)'
;MEKHAEILAPAGGEAQLRAAVLCGADAVYLGLRGFNARAGAENFDENTLPQTVGWCHARGVRVYVTLNTLVTDRELPKWLHSLDAVAAAGVDGVLVQDLGLARIIRQRYPTLPLHASTQMTIHNLAGARLLEEMGFAQVVLARELSKEEIAAICAGTSMRCEVFVHGALCMSVSGQCYLSSVLGERSGNRGRCAQPCRLDFKSHGRGYALSLKDLTLTDRLRELEALGVASFKIEGRLKRPEYVAAAVTACRQSLAGEVPDLETLRSVFSRSGFTDGYYTARRDLTMFGTRTREDAAAAAAVLGKLSTLTRNEVGRLPVDMVLTMAPGEPATLAVTDGTHRVEVAGEVPQTALTRPTDEELAHRALEKCGGTPFYLQDLTGHIGEGLMLPLSALNRLRAAALTALAEARSVVVPYPQAPAAAGEPAGRARPAGAPRLGCRLAEAAQMTPAIRRGAGRLSLPLHELAERPELLETGAERWVAELPAFCAPQQEEAVMRALRKLKEQGLTAALCGNLGSLLMAREAGLRIIGDYGLNIINSPAAQQAAALGCDEITLSFECERNAARNIDSPIPIGVIAYGRLPLMLLRNCPGKTAAGCGDCRGINHITDRRGEDFPLQCQNRQYTHLLNPRPLFLSDRLPEWDFCDFLTLRFTTETPAECDAILEMYQTGAAPAGPFTRGLYYRTLK
;
A
#
# COMPACT_ATOMS: atom_id res chain seq x y z
N MET A 1 30.53 2.77 3.63
CA MET A 1 29.57 1.65 3.71
C MET A 1 28.69 1.67 2.49
N GLU A 2 28.60 0.55 1.76
CA GLU A 2 27.61 0.41 0.69
C GLU A 2 26.21 0.66 1.25
N LYS A 3 25.44 1.49 0.54
CA LYS A 3 24.10 1.89 1.00
C LYS A 3 23.13 0.79 0.65
N HIS A 4 22.91 -0.16 1.56
CA HIS A 4 21.90 -1.22 1.40
C HIS A 4 20.49 -0.65 1.30
N ALA A 5 19.59 -1.42 0.67
CA ALA A 5 18.16 -1.13 0.68
C ALA A 5 17.64 -1.09 2.13
N GLU A 6 16.70 -0.17 2.42
CA GLU A 6 16.21 0.04 3.78
C GLU A 6 15.33 -1.12 4.28
N ILE A 7 15.45 -1.45 5.56
CA ILE A 7 14.49 -2.31 6.26
C ILE A 7 13.40 -1.41 6.86
N LEU A 8 12.18 -1.52 6.33
CA LEU A 8 11.02 -0.75 6.76
C LEU A 8 10.13 -1.60 7.69
N ALA A 9 10.14 -1.28 8.97
CA ALA A 9 9.46 -2.04 10.00
C ALA A 9 8.11 -1.45 10.42
N PRO A 10 7.12 -2.29 10.82
CA PRO A 10 5.83 -1.81 11.30
C PRO A 10 5.89 -1.33 12.74
N ALA A 11 5.32 -0.16 13.02
CA ALA A 11 5.08 0.35 14.36
C ALA A 11 3.57 0.54 14.59
N GLY A 12 2.95 -0.39 15.31
CA GLY A 12 1.53 -0.34 15.65
C GLY A 12 1.25 0.43 16.93
N GLY A 13 2.29 0.67 17.74
CA GLY A 13 2.33 1.42 18.98
C GLY A 13 3.77 1.57 19.44
N GLU A 14 3.97 2.16 20.61
CA GLU A 14 5.31 2.49 21.15
C GLU A 14 6.20 1.24 21.35
N ALA A 15 5.65 0.14 21.84
CA ALA A 15 6.43 -1.06 22.09
C ALA A 15 6.97 -1.68 20.78
N GLN A 16 6.18 -1.68 19.70
CA GLN A 16 6.61 -2.15 18.39
C GLN A 16 7.63 -1.18 17.76
N LEU A 17 7.45 0.13 17.94
CA LEU A 17 8.40 1.15 17.51
C LEU A 17 9.78 0.90 18.11
N ARG A 18 9.84 0.76 19.44
CA ARG A 18 11.09 0.47 20.14
C ARG A 18 11.73 -0.83 19.67
N ALA A 19 10.93 -1.89 19.51
CA ALA A 19 11.42 -3.17 18.99
C ALA A 19 12.02 -3.04 17.58
N ALA A 20 11.35 -2.32 16.69
CA ALA A 20 11.85 -2.07 15.34
C ALA A 20 13.21 -1.33 15.34
N VAL A 21 13.27 -0.22 16.05
CA VAL A 21 14.45 0.66 16.10
C VAL A 21 15.63 -0.05 16.76
N LEU A 22 15.42 -0.65 17.94
CA LEU A 22 16.50 -1.30 18.69
C LEU A 22 17.03 -2.56 18.00
N CYS A 23 16.19 -3.28 17.21
CA CYS A 23 16.63 -4.41 16.40
C CYS A 23 17.23 -4.03 15.05
N GLY A 24 17.20 -2.73 14.66
CA GLY A 24 17.93 -2.21 13.51
C GLY A 24 17.14 -1.95 12.25
N ALA A 25 15.89 -1.56 12.37
CA ALA A 25 15.18 -0.97 11.24
C ALA A 25 15.86 0.33 10.77
N ASP A 26 15.86 0.58 9.47
CA ASP A 26 16.33 1.84 8.86
C ASP A 26 15.20 2.87 8.77
N ALA A 27 13.96 2.37 8.73
CA ALA A 27 12.77 3.17 8.74
C ALA A 27 11.63 2.43 9.46
N VAL A 28 10.68 3.19 9.97
CA VAL A 28 9.44 2.67 10.54
C VAL A 28 8.24 3.29 9.84
N TYR A 29 7.15 2.51 9.69
CA TYR A 29 5.88 3.06 9.26
C TYR A 29 4.82 2.91 10.35
N LEU A 30 4.14 3.98 10.64
CA LEU A 30 3.16 4.09 11.70
C LEU A 30 1.85 4.74 11.21
N GLY A 31 0.80 4.66 11.99
CA GLY A 31 -0.47 5.30 11.71
C GLY A 31 -0.89 6.20 12.86
N LEU A 32 -1.61 7.27 12.54
CA LEU A 32 -2.31 8.08 13.50
C LEU A 32 -3.66 7.45 13.89
N ARG A 33 -4.28 7.92 14.96
CA ARG A 33 -5.64 7.54 15.35
C ARG A 33 -6.63 8.06 14.30
N GLY A 34 -7.01 7.21 13.35
CA GLY A 34 -7.84 7.55 12.17
C GLY A 34 -7.11 7.25 10.85
N PHE A 35 -7.69 7.50 9.76
CA PHE A 35 -7.19 7.54 8.36
C PHE A 35 -6.05 6.60 7.96
N ASN A 36 -5.91 5.43 8.61
CA ASN A 36 -4.89 4.44 8.27
C ASN A 36 -5.46 3.03 8.10
N ALA A 37 -4.81 2.20 7.27
CA ALA A 37 -5.24 0.85 6.91
C ALA A 37 -5.26 -0.16 8.08
N ARG A 38 -4.84 0.23 9.28
CA ARG A 38 -4.85 -0.60 10.51
C ARG A 38 -5.43 0.20 11.67
N ALA A 39 -6.68 0.69 11.50
CA ALA A 39 -7.37 1.48 12.52
C ALA A 39 -7.49 0.77 13.88
N GLY A 40 -7.43 -0.56 13.91
CA GLY A 40 -7.46 -1.37 15.14
C GLY A 40 -6.12 -1.54 15.86
N ALA A 41 -5.01 -0.95 15.38
CA ALA A 41 -3.76 -0.87 16.13
C ALA A 41 -3.88 0.20 17.22
N GLU A 42 -2.93 0.24 18.16
CA GLU A 42 -2.84 1.29 19.19
C GLU A 42 -2.72 2.67 18.53
N ASN A 43 -1.90 2.76 17.48
CA ASN A 43 -1.58 3.96 16.70
C ASN A 43 -0.99 5.09 17.56
N PHE A 44 -0.55 6.16 16.89
CA PHE A 44 0.12 7.29 17.53
C PHE A 44 -0.81 8.50 17.61
N ASP A 45 -0.54 9.35 18.58
CA ASP A 45 -1.25 10.61 18.79
C ASP A 45 -0.56 11.74 18.03
N GLU A 46 -1.34 12.64 17.42
CA GLU A 46 -0.82 13.77 16.64
C GLU A 46 0.07 14.71 17.51
N ASN A 47 -0.28 14.88 18.80
CA ASN A 47 0.46 15.76 19.71
C ASN A 47 1.81 15.20 20.12
N THR A 48 1.98 13.88 20.15
CA THR A 48 3.24 13.20 20.52
C THR A 48 4.08 12.81 19.31
N LEU A 49 3.56 13.01 18.09
CA LEU A 49 4.24 12.64 16.85
C LEU A 49 5.62 13.32 16.70
N PRO A 50 5.80 14.64 16.97
CA PRO A 50 7.13 15.27 16.87
C PRO A 50 8.17 14.63 17.77
N GLN A 51 7.81 14.27 19.01
CA GLN A 51 8.73 13.59 19.93
C GLN A 51 9.08 12.17 19.42
N THR A 52 8.09 11.45 18.86
CA THR A 52 8.30 10.14 18.26
C THR A 52 9.26 10.21 17.07
N VAL A 53 9.07 11.20 16.18
CA VAL A 53 9.95 11.44 15.03
C VAL A 53 11.37 11.79 15.51
N GLY A 54 11.51 12.74 16.43
CA GLY A 54 12.81 13.13 16.98
C GLY A 54 13.54 11.97 17.64
N TRP A 55 12.83 11.12 18.39
CA TRP A 55 13.42 9.92 19.00
C TRP A 55 13.96 8.92 17.95
N CYS A 56 13.25 8.74 16.83
CA CYS A 56 13.71 7.92 15.70
C CYS A 56 14.91 8.57 14.99
N HIS A 57 14.84 9.87 14.70
CA HIS A 57 15.91 10.62 14.02
C HIS A 57 17.21 10.62 14.82
N ALA A 58 17.13 10.77 16.15
CA ALA A 58 18.29 10.62 17.03
C ALA A 58 19.02 9.28 16.85
N ARG A 59 18.31 8.23 16.35
CA ARG A 59 18.81 6.88 16.09
C ARG A 59 19.05 6.58 14.60
N GLY A 60 18.95 7.59 13.74
CA GLY A 60 19.13 7.44 12.30
C GLY A 60 18.00 6.68 11.59
N VAL A 61 16.84 6.60 12.22
CA VAL A 61 15.68 5.86 11.70
C VAL A 61 14.65 6.84 11.13
N ARG A 62 14.25 6.63 9.87
CA ARG A 62 13.22 7.42 9.19
C ARG A 62 11.83 7.03 9.67
N VAL A 63 10.90 7.99 9.60
CA VAL A 63 9.50 7.78 10.01
C VAL A 63 8.56 8.08 8.85
N TYR A 64 7.80 7.07 8.43
CA TYR A 64 6.77 7.20 7.41
C TYR A 64 5.38 7.09 8.04
N VAL A 65 4.52 8.08 7.80
CA VAL A 65 3.15 8.08 8.34
C VAL A 65 2.16 7.58 7.30
N THR A 66 1.28 6.68 7.71
CA THR A 66 0.22 6.16 6.84
C THR A 66 -1.04 7.00 6.97
N LEU A 67 -1.41 7.71 5.89
CA LEU A 67 -2.71 8.34 5.65
C LEU A 67 -3.37 7.64 4.46
N ASN A 68 -3.37 6.31 4.47
CA ASN A 68 -3.60 5.43 3.33
C ASN A 68 -4.97 4.75 3.34
N THR A 69 -6.01 5.50 3.65
CA THR A 69 -7.41 5.10 3.51
C THR A 69 -8.14 6.04 2.57
N LEU A 70 -9.24 5.56 2.00
CA LEU A 70 -10.19 6.41 1.30
C LEU A 70 -10.92 7.30 2.30
N VAL A 71 -11.16 8.55 1.91
CA VAL A 71 -11.78 9.58 2.74
C VAL A 71 -12.97 10.19 1.99
N THR A 72 -14.10 10.34 2.63
CA THR A 72 -15.27 11.06 2.06
C THR A 72 -15.10 12.56 2.20
N ASP A 73 -15.82 13.35 1.39
CA ASP A 73 -15.78 14.83 1.48
C ASP A 73 -16.14 15.32 2.90
N ARG A 74 -17.03 14.61 3.59
CA ARG A 74 -17.41 14.92 4.98
C ARG A 74 -16.24 14.77 5.97
N GLU A 75 -15.33 13.84 5.72
CA GLU A 75 -14.19 13.56 6.59
C GLU A 75 -12.96 14.41 6.25
N LEU A 76 -12.97 15.05 5.09
CA LEU A 76 -11.83 15.81 4.56
C LEU A 76 -11.30 16.88 5.53
N PRO A 77 -12.13 17.69 6.24
CA PRO A 77 -11.62 18.67 7.19
C PRO A 77 -10.80 18.05 8.33
N LYS A 78 -11.23 16.90 8.85
CA LYS A 78 -10.50 16.17 9.89
C LYS A 78 -9.21 15.56 9.35
N TRP A 79 -9.24 15.04 8.12
CA TRP A 79 -8.05 14.50 7.47
C TRP A 79 -6.99 15.59 7.22
N LEU A 80 -7.41 16.80 6.80
CA LEU A 80 -6.52 17.96 6.64
C LEU A 80 -5.83 18.34 7.96
N HIS A 81 -6.53 18.31 9.07
CA HIS A 81 -5.93 18.55 10.38
C HIS A 81 -4.83 17.52 10.69
N SER A 82 -5.09 16.23 10.44
CA SER A 82 -4.07 15.18 10.60
C SER A 82 -2.87 15.38 9.65
N LEU A 83 -3.10 15.81 8.41
CA LEU A 83 -2.02 16.13 7.46
C LEU A 83 -1.15 17.28 7.97
N ASP A 84 -1.76 18.35 8.49
CA ASP A 84 -1.04 19.49 9.03
C ASP A 84 -0.16 19.09 10.24
N ALA A 85 -0.69 18.25 11.12
CA ALA A 85 0.12 17.68 12.24
C ALA A 85 1.29 16.83 11.75
N VAL A 86 1.09 16.02 10.71
CA VAL A 86 2.15 15.20 10.09
C VAL A 86 3.23 16.08 9.47
N ALA A 87 2.85 17.13 8.74
CA ALA A 87 3.80 18.07 8.15
C ALA A 87 4.59 18.85 9.22
N ALA A 88 3.93 19.26 10.31
CA ALA A 88 4.58 19.93 11.44
C ALA A 88 5.56 19.04 12.19
N ALA A 89 5.34 17.72 12.20
CA ALA A 89 6.21 16.74 12.85
C ALA A 89 7.48 16.41 12.05
N GLY A 90 7.65 16.91 10.83
CA GLY A 90 8.87 16.70 10.04
C GLY A 90 9.13 15.23 9.69
N VAL A 91 8.08 14.46 9.35
CA VAL A 91 8.20 13.04 8.97
C VAL A 91 8.93 12.87 7.64
N ASP A 92 9.53 11.72 7.39
CA ASP A 92 10.32 11.46 6.17
C ASP A 92 9.46 11.07 4.96
N GLY A 93 8.15 10.90 5.13
CA GLY A 93 7.23 10.63 4.04
C GLY A 93 5.84 10.21 4.50
N VAL A 94 4.88 10.29 3.58
CA VAL A 94 3.47 9.95 3.82
C VAL A 94 3.01 8.92 2.81
N LEU A 95 2.45 7.80 3.30
CA LEU A 95 1.84 6.78 2.45
C LEU A 95 0.38 7.12 2.20
N VAL A 96 -0.04 7.19 0.93
CA VAL A 96 -1.41 7.50 0.52
C VAL A 96 -1.96 6.45 -0.45
N GLN A 97 -3.29 6.31 -0.47
CA GLN A 97 -4.04 5.49 -1.42
C GLN A 97 -4.93 6.36 -2.32
N ASP A 98 -5.58 7.34 -1.73
CA ASP A 98 -6.60 8.18 -2.36
C ASP A 98 -5.95 9.20 -3.30
N LEU A 99 -6.36 9.21 -4.57
CA LEU A 99 -5.81 10.08 -5.60
C LEU A 99 -6.03 11.57 -5.30
N GLY A 100 -7.18 11.91 -4.75
CA GLY A 100 -7.51 13.29 -4.37
C GLY A 100 -6.67 13.79 -3.21
N LEU A 101 -6.43 12.91 -2.22
CA LEU A 101 -5.57 13.24 -1.08
C LEU A 101 -4.11 13.42 -1.51
N ALA A 102 -3.61 12.61 -2.44
CA ALA A 102 -2.29 12.80 -3.03
C ALA A 102 -2.15 14.19 -3.70
N ARG A 103 -3.17 14.62 -4.47
CA ARG A 103 -3.25 15.95 -5.06
C ARG A 103 -3.19 17.05 -3.99
N ILE A 104 -4.01 16.94 -2.95
CA ILE A 104 -4.06 17.92 -1.84
C ILE A 104 -2.69 18.04 -1.16
N ILE A 105 -2.01 16.91 -0.87
CA ILE A 105 -0.68 16.95 -0.26
C ILE A 105 0.30 17.69 -1.15
N ARG A 106 0.31 17.42 -2.46
CA ARG A 106 1.19 18.10 -3.40
C ARG A 106 0.94 19.59 -3.49
N GLN A 107 -0.31 20.00 -3.44
CA GLN A 107 -0.69 21.42 -3.46
C GLN A 107 -0.31 22.12 -2.16
N ARG A 108 -0.56 21.48 -1.00
CA ARG A 108 -0.39 22.08 0.31
C ARG A 108 1.03 21.99 0.86
N TYR A 109 1.70 20.87 0.62
CA TYR A 109 3.07 20.55 1.09
C TYR A 109 3.92 19.95 -0.05
N PRO A 110 4.32 20.76 -1.04
CA PRO A 110 4.96 20.25 -2.26
C PRO A 110 6.28 19.50 -2.04
N THR A 111 6.96 19.78 -0.92
CA THR A 111 8.24 19.15 -0.56
C THR A 111 8.10 17.92 0.35
N LEU A 112 6.89 17.62 0.85
CA LEU A 112 6.64 16.42 1.66
C LEU A 112 6.68 15.18 0.76
N PRO A 113 7.57 14.19 1.00
CA PRO A 113 7.67 13.01 0.17
C PRO A 113 6.41 12.16 0.19
N LEU A 114 5.86 11.85 -0.99
CA LEU A 114 4.70 10.97 -1.16
C LEU A 114 5.14 9.56 -1.50
N HIS A 115 4.62 8.58 -0.77
CA HIS A 115 4.78 7.16 -1.04
C HIS A 115 3.44 6.56 -1.44
N ALA A 116 3.41 5.87 -2.58
CA ALA A 116 2.21 5.19 -3.03
C ALA A 116 1.99 3.93 -2.20
N SER A 117 0.86 3.85 -1.49
CA SER A 117 0.47 2.67 -0.74
C SER A 117 0.26 1.45 -1.65
N THR A 118 0.50 0.24 -1.15
CA THR A 118 0.13 -1.00 -1.86
C THR A 118 -1.34 -1.04 -2.28
N GLN A 119 -2.20 -0.28 -1.60
CA GLN A 119 -3.62 -0.16 -1.94
C GLN A 119 -3.90 0.65 -3.22
N MET A 120 -2.89 1.31 -3.81
CA MET A 120 -2.98 1.90 -5.15
C MET A 120 -2.82 0.85 -6.27
N THR A 121 -2.61 -0.41 -5.91
CA THR A 121 -2.65 -1.56 -6.84
C THR A 121 -1.58 -1.51 -7.93
N ILE A 122 -0.38 -1.03 -7.63
CA ILE A 122 0.69 -0.93 -8.62
C ILE A 122 1.32 -2.29 -8.87
N HIS A 123 1.08 -2.82 -10.06
CA HIS A 123 1.47 -4.16 -10.49
C HIS A 123 2.11 -4.20 -11.88
N ASN A 124 2.36 -3.05 -12.48
CA ASN A 124 2.99 -2.92 -13.80
C ASN A 124 3.79 -1.63 -13.91
N LEU A 125 4.60 -1.54 -14.96
CA LEU A 125 5.48 -0.40 -15.20
C LEU A 125 4.69 0.86 -15.55
N ALA A 126 3.63 0.73 -16.35
CA ALA A 126 2.78 1.87 -16.73
C ALA A 126 2.18 2.56 -15.49
N GLY A 127 1.72 1.78 -14.49
CA GLY A 127 1.21 2.33 -13.23
C GLY A 127 2.29 3.03 -12.40
N ALA A 128 3.50 2.48 -12.36
CA ALA A 128 4.63 3.12 -11.69
C ALA A 128 5.02 4.45 -12.37
N ARG A 129 5.10 4.49 -13.70
CA ARG A 129 5.38 5.71 -14.46
C ARG A 129 4.34 6.81 -14.26
N LEU A 130 3.05 6.46 -14.20
CA LEU A 130 2.02 7.45 -13.92
C LEU A 130 2.17 8.06 -12.53
N LEU A 131 2.54 7.26 -11.51
CA LEU A 131 2.85 7.78 -10.18
C LEU A 131 4.10 8.66 -10.18
N GLU A 132 5.11 8.32 -10.95
CA GLU A 132 6.31 9.13 -11.13
C GLU A 132 5.96 10.51 -11.73
N GLU A 133 5.11 10.56 -12.77
CA GLU A 133 4.56 11.80 -13.33
C GLU A 133 3.77 12.61 -12.27
N MET A 134 3.06 11.94 -11.37
CA MET A 134 2.35 12.58 -10.25
C MET A 134 3.29 13.05 -9.13
N GLY A 135 4.59 12.81 -9.24
CA GLY A 135 5.63 13.25 -8.31
C GLY A 135 5.73 12.39 -7.04
N PHE A 136 5.33 11.14 -7.06
CA PHE A 136 5.62 10.22 -5.96
C PHE A 136 7.12 9.90 -5.89
N ALA A 137 7.64 9.78 -4.66
CA ALA A 137 9.03 9.46 -4.41
C ALA A 137 9.28 7.94 -4.28
N GLN A 138 8.26 7.20 -3.85
CA GLN A 138 8.36 5.76 -3.58
C GLN A 138 7.05 5.06 -3.89
N VAL A 139 7.13 3.81 -4.34
CA VAL A 139 5.97 2.98 -4.65
C VAL A 139 6.05 1.63 -3.94
N VAL A 140 4.99 1.25 -3.24
CA VAL A 140 4.83 -0.10 -2.69
C VAL A 140 4.21 -0.98 -3.75
N LEU A 141 5.01 -1.89 -4.31
CA LEU A 141 4.56 -2.81 -5.34
C LEU A 141 3.54 -3.81 -4.80
N ALA A 142 2.66 -4.29 -5.68
CA ALA A 142 1.71 -5.34 -5.34
C ALA A 142 2.43 -6.62 -4.88
N ARG A 143 1.89 -7.30 -3.87
CA ARG A 143 2.50 -8.51 -3.25
C ARG A 143 2.42 -9.74 -4.13
N GLU A 144 1.61 -9.66 -5.16
CA GLU A 144 1.27 -10.75 -6.06
C GLU A 144 2.23 -10.86 -7.26
N LEU A 145 3.29 -10.05 -7.28
CA LEU A 145 4.29 -10.00 -8.36
C LEU A 145 5.33 -11.11 -8.22
N SER A 146 5.78 -11.62 -9.37
CA SER A 146 6.93 -12.50 -9.45
C SER A 146 8.25 -11.71 -9.44
N LYS A 147 9.36 -12.42 -9.29
CA LYS A 147 10.72 -11.87 -9.36
C LYS A 147 10.93 -11.07 -10.65
N GLU A 148 10.55 -11.63 -11.79
CA GLU A 148 10.72 -11.04 -13.11
C GLU A 148 9.83 -9.80 -13.29
N GLU A 149 8.63 -9.82 -12.72
CA GLU A 149 7.70 -8.67 -12.74
C GLU A 149 8.23 -7.52 -11.87
N ILE A 150 8.77 -7.81 -10.68
CA ILE A 150 9.43 -6.83 -9.82
C ILE A 150 10.64 -6.20 -10.54
N ALA A 151 11.52 -7.05 -11.11
CA ALA A 151 12.70 -6.58 -11.85
C ALA A 151 12.34 -5.64 -13.00
N ALA A 152 11.32 -5.99 -13.79
CA ALA A 152 10.85 -5.18 -14.91
C ALA A 152 10.36 -3.79 -14.46
N ILE A 153 9.64 -3.71 -13.34
CA ILE A 153 9.18 -2.43 -12.80
C ILE A 153 10.36 -1.61 -12.26
N CYS A 154 11.22 -2.22 -11.44
CA CYS A 154 12.38 -1.53 -10.86
C CYS A 154 13.33 -0.97 -11.93
N ALA A 155 13.53 -1.70 -13.03
CA ALA A 155 14.38 -1.25 -14.13
C ALA A 155 13.78 -0.13 -14.98
N GLY A 156 12.45 0.05 -14.94
CA GLY A 156 11.72 0.97 -15.83
C GLY A 156 11.26 2.28 -15.19
N THR A 157 11.50 2.50 -13.88
CA THR A 157 11.15 3.72 -13.14
C THR A 157 12.33 4.24 -12.33
N SER A 158 12.40 5.55 -12.12
CA SER A 158 13.38 6.18 -11.22
C SER A 158 12.90 6.24 -9.76
N MET A 159 11.62 5.94 -9.50
CA MET A 159 11.08 5.90 -8.15
C MET A 159 11.71 4.77 -7.33
N ARG A 160 11.78 4.98 -6.02
CA ARG A 160 12.17 3.92 -5.08
C ARG A 160 11.09 2.84 -5.03
N CYS A 161 11.42 1.62 -5.42
CA CYS A 161 10.52 0.47 -5.33
C CYS A 161 10.61 -0.18 -3.94
N GLU A 162 9.45 -0.35 -3.30
CA GLU A 162 9.28 -1.00 -2.00
C GLU A 162 8.54 -2.32 -2.18
N VAL A 163 9.03 -3.41 -1.58
CA VAL A 163 8.46 -4.75 -1.67
C VAL A 163 8.24 -5.32 -0.28
N PHE A 164 7.07 -5.94 -0.05
CA PHE A 164 6.84 -6.71 1.17
C PHE A 164 7.68 -7.98 1.17
N VAL A 165 8.46 -8.18 2.25
CA VAL A 165 9.38 -9.32 2.39
C VAL A 165 8.97 -10.30 3.48
N HIS A 166 8.09 -9.88 4.42
CA HIS A 166 7.62 -10.77 5.49
C HIS A 166 6.24 -10.38 5.99
N GLY A 167 5.43 -11.40 6.36
CA GLY A 167 4.16 -11.27 7.07
C GLY A 167 2.93 -11.65 6.27
N ALA A 168 1.77 -11.19 6.70
CA ALA A 168 0.48 -11.65 6.18
C ALA A 168 0.28 -11.33 4.69
N LEU A 169 -0.04 -12.38 3.89
CA LEU A 169 -0.56 -12.21 2.54
C LEU A 169 -2.07 -12.01 2.54
N CYS A 170 -2.55 -11.05 1.75
CA CYS A 170 -3.94 -10.95 1.35
C CYS A 170 -4.22 -11.92 0.20
N MET A 171 -5.45 -12.43 0.12
CA MET A 171 -5.89 -13.25 -1.01
C MET A 171 -6.16 -12.40 -2.26
N SER A 172 -6.73 -11.21 -2.05
CA SER A 172 -6.98 -10.22 -3.10
C SER A 172 -5.79 -9.30 -3.28
N VAL A 173 -5.57 -8.88 -4.51
CA VAL A 173 -4.70 -7.73 -4.80
C VAL A 173 -5.13 -6.55 -3.92
N SER A 174 -4.15 -5.91 -3.27
CA SER A 174 -4.41 -4.82 -2.32
C SER A 174 -5.12 -3.65 -3.03
N GLY A 175 -6.09 -3.02 -2.34
CA GLY A 175 -6.93 -1.97 -2.92
C GLY A 175 -8.16 -2.49 -3.69
N GLN A 176 -8.17 -3.76 -4.10
CA GLN A 176 -9.22 -4.39 -4.90
C GLN A 176 -10.00 -5.45 -4.11
N CYS A 177 -10.14 -5.27 -2.78
CA CYS A 177 -10.88 -6.18 -1.91
C CYS A 177 -12.04 -5.47 -1.21
N TYR A 178 -13.25 -5.87 -1.56
CA TYR A 178 -14.51 -5.34 -1.04
C TYR A 178 -15.31 -6.39 -0.23
N LEU A 179 -14.75 -7.59 -0.05
CA LEU A 179 -15.44 -8.70 0.61
C LEU A 179 -15.86 -8.37 2.04
N SER A 180 -15.00 -7.67 2.80
CA SER A 180 -15.30 -7.27 4.18
C SER A 180 -16.38 -6.20 4.27
N SER A 181 -16.49 -5.31 3.28
CA SER A 181 -17.53 -4.28 3.17
C SER A 181 -18.91 -4.92 2.92
N VAL A 182 -18.96 -5.87 2.00
CA VAL A 182 -20.23 -6.53 1.62
C VAL A 182 -20.74 -7.47 2.72
N LEU A 183 -19.86 -8.26 3.35
CA LEU A 183 -20.24 -9.22 4.39
C LEU A 183 -20.48 -8.60 5.78
N GLY A 184 -19.87 -7.45 6.08
CA GLY A 184 -19.89 -6.91 7.44
C GLY A 184 -19.81 -5.39 7.55
N GLU A 185 -20.03 -4.66 6.47
CA GLU A 185 -20.02 -3.17 6.43
C GLU A 185 -18.68 -2.55 6.91
N ARG A 186 -17.59 -3.33 6.85
CA ARG A 186 -16.25 -2.94 7.31
C ARG A 186 -15.28 -2.86 6.14
N SER A 187 -15.10 -1.65 5.60
CA SER A 187 -14.25 -1.46 4.42
C SER A 187 -12.78 -1.70 4.72
N GLY A 188 -12.15 -2.56 3.90
CA GLY A 188 -10.70 -2.75 3.89
C GLY A 188 -9.94 -1.52 3.41
N ASN A 189 -10.52 -0.79 2.45
CA ASN A 189 -9.96 0.47 1.91
C ASN A 189 -10.11 1.64 2.90
N ARG A 190 -10.89 1.45 3.96
CA ARG A 190 -11.05 2.42 5.06
C ARG A 190 -10.42 1.91 6.38
N GLY A 191 -9.53 0.90 6.29
CA GLY A 191 -8.74 0.42 7.43
C GLY A 191 -9.47 -0.50 8.41
N ARG A 192 -10.68 -0.97 8.09
CA ARG A 192 -11.56 -1.73 9.00
C ARG A 192 -11.79 -3.18 8.58
N CYS A 193 -10.91 -3.76 7.76
CA CYS A 193 -11.05 -5.12 7.28
C CYS A 193 -11.22 -6.13 8.42
N ALA A 194 -12.31 -6.93 8.39
CA ALA A 194 -12.59 -8.00 9.33
C ALA A 194 -11.87 -9.33 8.99
N GLN A 195 -11.07 -9.36 7.92
CA GLN A 195 -10.38 -10.54 7.40
C GLN A 195 -11.33 -11.72 7.05
N PRO A 196 -12.44 -11.49 6.32
CA PRO A 196 -13.38 -12.57 5.98
C PRO A 196 -12.74 -13.67 5.12
N CYS A 197 -11.64 -13.39 4.40
CA CYS A 197 -10.86 -14.39 3.66
C CYS A 197 -10.24 -15.47 4.58
N ARG A 198 -10.24 -15.29 5.90
CA ARG A 198 -9.78 -16.27 6.89
C ARG A 198 -10.91 -17.16 7.44
N LEU A 199 -12.16 -16.92 7.01
CA LEU A 199 -13.28 -17.79 7.31
C LEU A 199 -13.24 -19.06 6.46
N ASP A 200 -13.97 -20.09 6.90
CA ASP A 200 -14.05 -21.36 6.19
C ASP A 200 -14.94 -21.27 4.95
N PHE A 201 -14.33 -20.80 3.85
CA PHE A 201 -14.88 -20.97 2.51
C PHE A 201 -14.43 -22.32 1.96
N LYS A 202 -15.33 -23.02 1.28
CA LYS A 202 -15.07 -24.34 0.70
C LYS A 202 -14.93 -24.29 -0.83
N SER A 203 -13.98 -25.05 -1.34
CA SER A 203 -13.79 -25.27 -2.78
C SER A 203 -13.34 -26.71 -3.02
N HIS A 204 -14.07 -27.46 -3.82
CA HIS A 204 -13.77 -28.88 -4.11
C HIS A 204 -13.44 -29.72 -2.84
N GLY A 205 -14.22 -29.56 -1.79
CA GLY A 205 -14.01 -30.25 -0.51
C GLY A 205 -12.89 -29.68 0.39
N ARG A 206 -12.08 -28.74 -0.12
CA ARG A 206 -11.05 -28.06 0.66
C ARG A 206 -11.64 -26.88 1.42
N GLY A 207 -11.47 -26.83 2.74
CA GLY A 207 -11.81 -25.69 3.58
C GLY A 207 -10.81 -24.55 3.48
N TYR A 208 -11.17 -23.40 4.01
CA TYR A 208 -10.35 -22.18 4.05
C TYR A 208 -9.79 -21.77 2.70
N ALA A 209 -10.59 -21.91 1.65
CA ALA A 209 -10.18 -21.74 0.25
C ALA A 209 -9.65 -20.33 -0.11
N LEU A 210 -9.85 -19.33 0.76
CA LEU A 210 -9.34 -17.96 0.60
C LEU A 210 -8.20 -17.63 1.57
N SER A 211 -7.73 -18.57 2.41
CA SER A 211 -6.71 -18.30 3.41
C SER A 211 -5.32 -18.67 2.90
N LEU A 212 -4.44 -17.68 2.70
CA LEU A 212 -3.04 -17.89 2.33
C LEU A 212 -2.14 -18.03 3.57
N LYS A 213 -1.04 -18.77 3.44
CA LYS A 213 0.11 -18.74 4.34
C LYS A 213 0.69 -17.32 4.42
N ASP A 214 1.56 -17.09 5.40
CA ASP A 214 2.30 -15.82 5.47
C ASP A 214 3.46 -15.82 4.46
N LEU A 215 3.79 -14.64 3.94
CA LEU A 215 4.94 -14.42 3.06
C LEU A 215 6.23 -14.47 3.89
N THR A 216 7.28 -15.07 3.33
CA THR A 216 8.65 -14.71 3.70
C THR A 216 9.58 -14.75 2.49
N LEU A 217 10.39 -13.70 2.36
CA LEU A 217 11.49 -13.53 1.42
C LEU A 217 12.73 -13.02 2.17
N THR A 218 12.74 -13.21 3.49
CA THR A 218 13.82 -12.70 4.35
C THR A 218 15.18 -13.34 4.04
N ASP A 219 15.20 -14.50 3.43
CA ASP A 219 16.40 -15.19 2.94
C ASP A 219 16.84 -14.73 1.54
N ARG A 220 16.11 -13.82 0.89
CA ARG A 220 16.31 -13.37 -0.49
C ARG A 220 16.57 -11.87 -0.64
N LEU A 221 16.90 -11.16 0.46
CA LEU A 221 16.98 -9.69 0.44
C LEU A 221 18.09 -9.20 -0.51
N ARG A 222 19.25 -9.85 -0.56
CA ARG A 222 20.32 -9.50 -1.49
C ARG A 222 19.93 -9.72 -2.96
N GLU A 223 19.14 -10.76 -3.22
CA GLU A 223 18.59 -11.00 -4.56
C GLU A 223 17.63 -9.87 -4.95
N LEU A 224 16.71 -9.47 -4.05
CA LEU A 224 15.79 -8.35 -4.27
C LEU A 224 16.52 -7.01 -4.45
N GLU A 225 17.57 -6.76 -3.67
CA GLU A 225 18.40 -5.57 -3.80
C GLU A 225 19.08 -5.49 -5.17
N ALA A 226 19.61 -6.63 -5.65
CA ALA A 226 20.21 -6.75 -6.98
C ALA A 226 19.18 -6.49 -8.12
N LEU A 227 17.87 -6.68 -7.88
CA LEU A 227 16.81 -6.32 -8.82
C LEU A 227 16.43 -4.82 -8.79
N GLY A 228 17.05 -4.02 -7.91
CA GLY A 228 16.77 -2.59 -7.75
C GLY A 228 15.71 -2.26 -6.70
N VAL A 229 15.32 -3.21 -5.84
CA VAL A 229 14.41 -2.92 -4.71
C VAL A 229 15.14 -2.05 -3.69
N ALA A 230 14.55 -0.91 -3.34
CA ALA A 230 15.14 0.09 -2.46
C ALA A 230 14.62 0.02 -1.01
N SER A 231 13.52 -0.70 -0.75
CA SER A 231 12.91 -0.81 0.58
C SER A 231 12.26 -2.18 0.80
N PHE A 232 12.60 -2.82 1.90
CA PHE A 232 12.10 -4.13 2.34
C PHE A 232 11.08 -3.95 3.45
N LYS A 233 9.80 -4.09 3.10
CA LYS A 233 8.70 -3.84 4.04
C LYS A 233 8.27 -5.09 4.79
N ILE A 234 8.19 -4.97 6.11
CA ILE A 234 7.65 -5.99 6.99
C ILE A 234 6.17 -5.66 7.28
N GLU A 235 5.22 -6.58 7.01
CA GLU A 235 3.82 -6.42 7.42
C GLU A 235 3.66 -6.82 8.87
N GLY A 236 2.95 -6.03 9.69
CA GLY A 236 2.74 -6.47 11.07
C GLY A 236 2.32 -5.44 12.12
N ARG A 237 1.71 -4.30 11.80
CA ARG A 237 1.28 -3.27 12.79
C ARG A 237 0.33 -3.78 13.90
N LEU A 238 -0.37 -4.89 13.67
CA LEU A 238 -1.22 -5.56 14.67
C LEU A 238 -0.49 -6.72 15.39
N LYS A 239 0.83 -6.84 15.21
CA LYS A 239 1.64 -7.91 15.81
C LYS A 239 2.30 -7.43 17.10
N ARG A 240 2.77 -8.42 17.89
CA ARG A 240 3.51 -8.15 19.13
C ARG A 240 4.92 -7.58 18.84
N PRO A 241 5.52 -6.87 19.79
CA PRO A 241 6.89 -6.36 19.66
C PRO A 241 7.92 -7.44 19.31
N GLU A 242 7.78 -8.64 19.88
CA GLU A 242 8.68 -9.77 19.64
C GLU A 242 8.66 -10.24 18.18
N TYR A 243 7.50 -10.17 17.53
CA TYR A 243 7.39 -10.46 16.10
C TYR A 243 8.18 -9.43 15.27
N VAL A 244 8.06 -8.16 15.62
CA VAL A 244 8.79 -7.06 14.94
C VAL A 244 10.29 -7.25 15.14
N ALA A 245 10.72 -7.52 16.38
CA ALA A 245 12.12 -7.77 16.71
C ALA A 245 12.70 -8.93 15.90
N ALA A 246 12.01 -10.07 15.88
CA ALA A 246 12.45 -11.25 15.11
C ALA A 246 12.56 -10.97 13.61
N ALA A 247 11.55 -10.29 13.02
CA ALA A 247 11.52 -10.01 11.60
C ALA A 247 12.63 -9.03 11.17
N VAL A 248 12.85 -7.95 11.95
CA VAL A 248 13.94 -6.99 11.67
C VAL A 248 15.31 -7.66 11.82
N THR A 249 15.52 -8.46 12.88
CA THR A 249 16.76 -9.20 13.11
C THR A 249 17.06 -10.15 11.95
N ALA A 250 16.07 -10.92 11.49
CA ALA A 250 16.25 -11.82 10.36
C ALA A 250 16.59 -11.07 9.05
N CYS A 251 15.98 -9.91 8.81
CA CYS A 251 16.34 -9.06 7.68
C CYS A 251 17.79 -8.56 7.78
N ARG A 252 18.25 -8.14 8.96
CA ARG A 252 19.64 -7.72 9.20
C ARG A 252 20.63 -8.84 8.97
N GLN A 253 20.35 -10.04 9.49
CA GLN A 253 21.15 -11.24 9.25
C GLN A 253 21.32 -11.51 7.75
N SER A 254 20.22 -11.50 7.00
CA SER A 254 20.25 -11.72 5.56
C SER A 254 21.10 -10.70 4.81
N LEU A 255 20.95 -9.40 5.12
CA LEU A 255 21.77 -8.33 4.52
C LEU A 255 23.25 -8.42 4.92
N ALA A 256 23.55 -8.87 6.14
CA ALA A 256 24.91 -9.17 6.57
C ALA A 256 25.53 -10.43 5.91
N GLY A 257 24.72 -11.21 5.18
CA GLY A 257 25.13 -12.46 4.55
C GLY A 257 25.08 -13.67 5.47
N GLU A 258 24.43 -13.51 6.61
CA GLU A 258 24.15 -14.60 7.55
C GLU A 258 22.86 -15.32 7.15
N VAL A 259 22.69 -16.55 7.61
CA VAL A 259 21.45 -17.31 7.42
C VAL A 259 20.40 -16.81 8.43
N PRO A 260 19.26 -16.24 7.97
CA PRO A 260 18.24 -15.78 8.89
C PRO A 260 17.56 -16.93 9.64
N ASP A 261 17.21 -16.70 10.91
CA ASP A 261 16.52 -17.68 11.76
C ASP A 261 15.02 -17.79 11.39
N LEU A 262 14.75 -18.53 10.30
CA LEU A 262 13.38 -18.75 9.80
C LEU A 262 12.53 -19.59 10.74
N GLU A 263 13.15 -20.44 11.59
CA GLU A 263 12.43 -21.25 12.56
C GLU A 263 11.84 -20.39 13.68
N THR A 264 12.62 -19.47 14.22
CA THR A 264 12.12 -18.46 15.18
C THR A 264 11.04 -17.58 14.55
N LEU A 265 11.20 -17.14 13.29
CA LEU A 265 10.15 -16.38 12.59
C LEU A 265 8.86 -17.17 12.44
N ARG A 266 8.95 -18.45 12.06
CA ARG A 266 7.81 -19.36 11.95
C ARG A 266 7.10 -19.53 13.28
N SER A 267 7.87 -19.75 14.34
CA SER A 267 7.34 -19.99 15.70
C SER A 267 6.66 -18.76 16.27
N VAL A 268 7.25 -17.55 16.14
CA VAL A 268 6.65 -16.33 16.72
C VAL A 268 5.30 -16.02 16.11
N PHE A 269 5.16 -16.19 14.80
CA PHE A 269 3.86 -16.12 14.12
C PHE A 269 3.92 -16.66 12.69
N SER A 270 3.12 -17.69 12.38
CA SER A 270 2.83 -18.11 11.01
C SER A 270 1.43 -18.71 10.91
N ARG A 271 0.95 -18.91 9.68
CA ARG A 271 -0.26 -19.66 9.32
C ARG A 271 0.15 -20.91 8.57
N SER A 272 0.41 -21.99 9.29
CA SER A 272 0.94 -23.25 8.74
C SER A 272 2.25 -23.05 7.95
N GLY A 273 3.12 -22.15 8.44
CA GLY A 273 4.38 -21.79 7.81
C GLY A 273 4.28 -20.66 6.78
N PHE A 274 5.24 -20.61 5.85
CA PHE A 274 5.44 -19.53 4.90
C PHE A 274 5.22 -19.97 3.45
N THR A 275 5.08 -18.98 2.57
CA THR A 275 5.04 -19.16 1.12
C THR A 275 5.80 -18.02 0.43
N ASP A 276 6.46 -18.37 -0.67
CA ASP A 276 7.06 -17.44 -1.65
C ASP A 276 6.41 -17.60 -3.03
N GLY A 277 5.22 -18.24 -3.09
CA GLY A 277 4.62 -18.70 -4.33
C GLY A 277 4.31 -17.62 -5.36
N TYR A 278 4.04 -16.38 -4.96
CA TYR A 278 3.94 -15.27 -5.91
C TYR A 278 5.32 -14.90 -6.47
N TYR A 279 6.31 -14.71 -5.62
CA TYR A 279 7.67 -14.35 -6.02
C TYR A 279 8.29 -15.37 -7.00
N THR A 280 8.09 -16.65 -6.72
CA THR A 280 8.57 -17.75 -7.56
C THR A 280 7.64 -18.13 -8.72
N ALA A 281 6.55 -17.38 -8.94
CA ALA A 281 5.50 -17.65 -9.91
C ALA A 281 4.77 -19.00 -9.74
N ARG A 282 4.97 -19.71 -8.62
CA ARG A 282 4.32 -20.99 -8.28
C ARG A 282 3.00 -20.76 -7.55
N ARG A 283 1.99 -20.37 -8.30
CA ARG A 283 0.64 -20.04 -7.80
C ARG A 283 -0.22 -21.30 -7.74
N ASP A 284 -0.01 -22.13 -6.73
CA ASP A 284 -0.68 -23.41 -6.55
C ASP A 284 -1.35 -23.54 -5.15
N LEU A 285 -1.83 -24.75 -4.84
CA LEU A 285 -2.51 -25.03 -3.57
C LEU A 285 -1.59 -25.01 -2.35
N THR A 286 -0.26 -25.12 -2.51
CA THR A 286 0.70 -25.08 -1.41
C THR A 286 0.77 -23.71 -0.73
N MET A 287 0.30 -22.65 -1.41
CA MET A 287 0.22 -21.30 -0.86
C MET A 287 -0.87 -21.15 0.22
N PHE A 288 -1.86 -22.06 0.28
CA PHE A 288 -2.96 -21.94 1.23
C PHE A 288 -2.59 -22.51 2.59
N GLY A 289 -3.09 -21.88 3.66
CA GLY A 289 -2.85 -22.31 5.04
C GLY A 289 -3.67 -21.52 6.05
N THR A 290 -3.81 -22.08 7.25
CA THR A 290 -4.53 -21.48 8.38
C THR A 290 -3.66 -21.55 9.61
N ARG A 291 -3.90 -20.70 10.60
CA ARG A 291 -3.22 -20.79 11.88
C ARG A 291 -3.83 -21.91 12.71
N THR A 292 -3.01 -22.86 13.13
CA THR A 292 -3.40 -23.99 13.96
C THR A 292 -3.18 -23.70 15.45
N ARG A 293 -3.61 -24.63 16.32
CA ARG A 293 -3.33 -24.54 17.77
C ARG A 293 -1.84 -24.75 18.04
N GLU A 294 -1.19 -25.62 17.28
CA GLU A 294 0.25 -25.88 17.34
C GLU A 294 1.06 -24.63 16.98
N ASP A 295 0.68 -23.91 15.91
CA ASP A 295 1.29 -22.61 15.57
C ASP A 295 1.15 -21.58 16.71
N ALA A 296 0.05 -21.61 17.45
CA ALA A 296 -0.17 -20.72 18.59
C ALA A 296 0.68 -21.10 19.81
N ALA A 297 0.85 -22.41 20.07
CA ALA A 297 1.66 -22.92 21.17
C ALA A 297 3.17 -22.68 20.94
N ALA A 298 3.65 -22.85 19.71
CA ALA A 298 5.04 -22.60 19.33
C ALA A 298 5.51 -21.17 19.65
N ALA A 299 4.61 -20.18 19.58
CA ALA A 299 4.94 -18.81 19.92
C ALA A 299 5.43 -18.64 21.36
N ALA A 300 4.82 -19.34 22.33
CA ALA A 300 5.18 -19.21 23.73
C ALA A 300 6.65 -19.58 24.01
N ALA A 301 7.20 -20.54 23.26
CA ALA A 301 8.56 -21.04 23.46
C ALA A 301 9.64 -19.99 23.09
N VAL A 302 9.36 -19.06 22.17
CA VAL A 302 10.36 -18.11 21.66
C VAL A 302 10.22 -16.69 22.23
N LEU A 303 9.09 -16.33 22.85
CA LEU A 303 8.83 -14.96 23.33
C LEU A 303 9.87 -14.49 24.35
N GLY A 304 10.28 -15.35 25.30
CA GLY A 304 11.27 -15.00 26.31
C GLY A 304 12.64 -14.62 25.72
N LYS A 305 13.11 -15.38 24.74
CA LYS A 305 14.35 -15.09 23.98
C LYS A 305 14.22 -13.78 23.22
N LEU A 306 13.13 -13.58 22.51
CA LEU A 306 12.93 -12.38 21.68
C LEU A 306 12.79 -11.10 22.47
N SER A 307 12.20 -11.14 23.69
CA SER A 307 12.10 -9.97 24.57
C SER A 307 13.47 -9.44 25.03
N THR A 308 14.53 -10.26 24.97
CA THR A 308 15.88 -9.82 25.33
C THR A 308 16.53 -8.93 24.26
N LEU A 309 16.11 -9.06 22.98
CA LEU A 309 16.66 -8.30 21.86
C LEU A 309 16.42 -6.79 21.97
N THR A 310 15.44 -6.38 22.77
CA THR A 310 15.05 -4.98 22.93
C THR A 310 15.45 -4.38 24.28
N ARG A 311 16.28 -5.09 25.08
CA ARG A 311 16.66 -4.63 26.43
C ARG A 311 17.75 -3.55 26.39
N ASN A 312 18.72 -3.70 25.49
CA ASN A 312 19.88 -2.82 25.41
C ASN A 312 19.95 -2.16 24.04
N GLU A 313 20.29 -0.88 24.05
CA GLU A 313 20.58 -0.16 22.82
C GLU A 313 21.99 -0.50 22.32
N VAL A 314 22.11 -0.84 21.05
CA VAL A 314 23.39 -1.15 20.40
C VAL A 314 23.74 0.02 19.48
N GLY A 315 24.97 0.55 19.62
CA GLY A 315 25.49 1.62 18.78
C GLY A 315 25.54 1.22 17.31
N ARG A 316 24.98 2.06 16.45
CA ARG A 316 24.91 1.84 14.99
C ARG A 316 25.35 3.04 14.18
N LEU A 317 25.36 4.22 14.80
CA LEU A 317 25.75 5.46 14.16
C LEU A 317 27.21 5.73 14.49
N PRO A 318 28.08 5.81 13.47
CA PRO A 318 29.47 6.18 13.69
C PRO A 318 29.57 7.62 14.17
N VAL A 319 30.48 7.88 15.09
CA VAL A 319 30.84 9.25 15.50
C VAL A 319 32.33 9.40 15.57
N ASP A 320 32.80 10.57 15.15
CA ASP A 320 34.16 10.99 15.34
C ASP A 320 34.22 11.95 16.54
N MET A 321 35.26 11.80 17.37
CA MET A 321 35.43 12.59 18.57
C MET A 321 36.76 13.35 18.54
N VAL A 322 36.78 14.58 19.04
CA VAL A 322 37.99 15.38 19.26
C VAL A 322 38.04 15.80 20.72
N LEU A 323 39.02 15.26 21.48
CA LEU A 323 39.28 15.63 22.86
C LEU A 323 40.36 16.70 22.89
N THR A 324 40.07 17.84 23.53
CA THR A 324 41.06 18.91 23.76
C THR A 324 41.28 19.13 25.27
N MET A 325 42.52 19.11 25.69
CA MET A 325 42.94 19.34 27.07
C MET A 325 44.11 20.34 27.07
N ALA A 326 43.89 21.53 27.65
CA ALA A 326 44.92 22.57 27.82
C ALA A 326 45.08 22.96 29.30
N PRO A 327 46.27 23.44 29.73
CA PRO A 327 46.48 23.83 31.10
C PRO A 327 45.60 25.03 31.49
N GLY A 328 44.86 24.88 32.60
CA GLY A 328 44.02 25.94 33.15
C GLY A 328 42.67 26.17 32.41
N GLU A 329 42.42 25.47 31.34
CA GLU A 329 41.16 25.55 30.59
C GLU A 329 40.33 24.29 30.80
N PRO A 330 38.98 24.37 30.76
CA PRO A 330 38.13 23.18 30.78
C PRO A 330 38.43 22.24 29.60
N ALA A 331 38.52 20.95 29.87
CA ALA A 331 38.62 19.97 28.77
C ALA A 331 37.36 20.01 27.91
N THR A 332 37.50 19.99 26.59
CA THR A 332 36.38 19.96 25.68
C THR A 332 36.35 18.65 24.89
N LEU A 333 35.13 18.18 24.57
CA LEU A 333 34.88 17.04 23.67
C LEU A 333 33.93 17.48 22.57
N ALA A 334 34.43 17.57 21.36
CA ALA A 334 33.62 17.75 20.17
C ALA A 334 33.27 16.39 19.60
N VAL A 335 31.99 16.19 19.23
CA VAL A 335 31.48 14.95 18.63
C VAL A 335 30.71 15.29 17.38
N THR A 336 30.93 14.52 16.30
CA THR A 336 30.25 14.68 15.04
C THR A 336 29.87 13.34 14.44
N ASP A 337 28.72 13.29 13.76
CA ASP A 337 28.26 12.18 12.91
C ASP A 337 28.42 12.47 11.40
N GLY A 338 29.16 13.52 11.06
CA GLY A 338 29.34 14.03 9.70
C GLY A 338 28.24 15.01 9.26
N THR A 339 27.10 15.08 9.97
CA THR A 339 25.99 16.01 9.68
C THR A 339 25.79 17.01 10.82
N HIS A 340 25.82 16.54 12.04
CA HIS A 340 25.67 17.34 13.25
C HIS A 340 27.02 17.40 13.95
N ARG A 341 27.33 18.54 14.59
CA ARG A 341 28.50 18.72 15.43
C ARG A 341 28.08 19.40 16.72
N VAL A 342 28.50 18.82 17.83
CA VAL A 342 28.33 19.41 19.18
C VAL A 342 29.65 19.45 19.89
N GLU A 343 29.82 20.40 20.80
CA GLU A 343 30.99 20.50 21.67
C GLU A 343 30.51 20.76 23.08
N VAL A 344 31.08 20.04 24.04
CA VAL A 344 30.76 20.18 25.45
C VAL A 344 32.05 20.40 26.24
N ALA A 345 31.98 21.24 27.30
CA ALA A 345 33.08 21.50 28.22
C ALA A 345 32.91 20.68 29.50
N GLY A 346 34.00 20.17 30.00
CA GLY A 346 34.09 19.40 31.23
C GLY A 346 34.90 20.07 32.32
N GLU A 347 35.57 19.27 33.13
CA GLU A 347 36.44 19.74 34.23
C GLU A 347 37.77 20.24 33.68
N VAL A 348 38.43 21.14 34.44
CA VAL A 348 39.78 21.60 34.14
C VAL A 348 40.78 20.48 34.46
N PRO A 349 41.63 20.06 33.49
CA PRO A 349 42.63 19.04 33.71
C PRO A 349 43.64 19.48 34.78
N GLN A 350 44.09 18.52 35.57
CA GLN A 350 45.10 18.74 36.60
C GLN A 350 46.47 18.26 36.12
N THR A 351 47.54 18.77 36.71
CA THR A 351 48.86 18.20 36.50
C THR A 351 48.93 16.80 37.08
N ALA A 352 49.37 15.83 36.28
CA ALA A 352 49.45 14.44 36.69
C ALA A 352 50.47 14.22 37.79
N LEU A 353 50.06 13.57 38.89
CA LEU A 353 50.94 13.18 39.97
C LEU A 353 51.62 11.83 39.70
N THR A 354 50.99 10.94 38.95
CA THR A 354 51.49 9.59 38.66
C THR A 354 51.48 9.29 37.17
N ARG A 355 50.29 9.25 36.53
CA ARG A 355 50.15 8.95 35.12
C ARG A 355 49.27 10.01 34.43
N PRO A 356 49.80 10.67 33.40
CA PRO A 356 49.00 11.60 32.59
C PRO A 356 47.94 10.84 31.78
N THR A 357 46.91 11.56 31.31
CA THR A 357 45.99 11.09 30.33
C THR A 357 46.67 11.06 28.97
N ASP A 358 46.88 9.87 28.44
CA ASP A 358 47.39 9.64 27.08
C ASP A 358 46.22 9.32 26.13
N GLU A 359 46.51 9.27 24.82
CA GLU A 359 45.52 8.97 23.80
C GLU A 359 44.91 7.56 23.99
N GLU A 360 45.69 6.56 24.43
CA GLU A 360 45.20 5.20 24.67
C GLU A 360 44.19 5.16 25.81
N LEU A 361 44.43 5.87 26.90
CA LEU A 361 43.51 5.98 28.03
C LEU A 361 42.24 6.74 27.62
N ALA A 362 42.40 7.84 26.86
CA ALA A 362 41.26 8.59 26.31
C ALA A 362 40.42 7.72 25.41
N HIS A 363 41.04 6.98 24.48
CA HIS A 363 40.33 6.07 23.57
C HIS A 363 39.54 5.01 24.35
N ARG A 364 40.17 4.29 25.29
CA ARG A 364 39.50 3.27 26.12
C ARG A 364 38.34 3.81 26.96
N ALA A 365 38.37 5.08 27.32
CA ALA A 365 37.28 5.73 28.05
C ALA A 365 36.16 6.17 27.13
N LEU A 366 36.47 6.74 25.95
CA LEU A 366 35.52 7.37 25.04
C LEU A 366 34.84 6.35 24.08
N GLU A 367 35.49 5.22 23.79
CA GLU A 367 34.89 4.14 22.97
C GLU A 367 33.67 3.47 23.62
N LYS A 368 33.49 3.59 24.95
CA LYS A 368 32.39 2.95 25.68
C LYS A 368 31.05 3.66 25.49
N CYS A 369 30.57 3.71 24.26
CA CYS A 369 29.30 4.36 23.89
C CYS A 369 28.04 3.50 24.18
N GLY A 370 28.18 2.38 24.91
CA GLY A 370 27.05 1.48 25.20
C GLY A 370 25.84 2.15 25.85
N GLY A 371 24.62 1.73 25.49
CA GLY A 371 23.38 2.35 25.94
C GLY A 371 23.00 3.62 25.14
N THR A 372 23.71 3.91 24.05
CA THR A 372 23.43 5.01 23.12
C THR A 372 23.36 4.46 21.68
N PRO A 373 22.77 5.20 20.73
CA PRO A 373 22.76 4.78 19.32
C PRO A 373 24.13 4.90 18.63
N PHE A 374 25.16 5.39 19.30
CA PHE A 374 26.44 5.73 18.72
C PHE A 374 27.52 4.69 19.00
N TYR A 375 28.52 4.62 18.11
CA TYR A 375 29.81 3.97 18.36
C TYR A 375 30.93 4.85 17.87
N LEU A 376 32.09 4.83 18.60
CA LEU A 376 33.27 5.58 18.22
C LEU A 376 33.84 5.01 16.93
N GLN A 377 33.99 5.86 15.90
CA GLN A 377 34.66 5.52 14.64
C GLN A 377 36.12 6.00 14.69
N ASP A 378 36.35 7.27 15.06
CA ASP A 378 37.68 7.85 15.17
C ASP A 378 37.79 8.80 16.36
N LEU A 379 38.98 8.90 16.93
CA LEU A 379 39.31 9.81 18.04
C LEU A 379 40.59 10.58 17.75
N THR A 380 40.51 11.89 17.78
CA THR A 380 41.65 12.77 17.73
C THR A 380 41.89 13.39 19.12
N GLY A 381 43.10 13.29 19.68
CA GLY A 381 43.48 13.84 20.96
C GLY A 381 44.40 15.06 20.83
N HIS A 382 43.97 16.22 21.31
CA HIS A 382 44.83 17.40 21.54
C HIS A 382 45.10 17.55 23.04
N ILE A 383 45.98 16.69 23.56
CA ILE A 383 46.20 16.54 25.00
C ILE A 383 47.53 17.22 25.38
N GLY A 384 47.47 18.26 26.21
CA GLY A 384 48.64 18.94 26.73
C GLY A 384 49.51 18.01 27.58
N GLU A 385 50.85 18.19 27.49
CA GLU A 385 51.82 17.33 28.17
C GLU A 385 51.65 17.39 29.70
N GLY A 386 51.71 16.22 30.34
CA GLY A 386 51.62 16.08 31.78
C GLY A 386 50.25 16.36 32.39
N LEU A 387 49.21 16.51 31.58
CA LEU A 387 47.83 16.71 32.05
C LEU A 387 47.12 15.41 32.39
N MET A 388 46.22 15.44 33.34
CA MET A 388 45.40 14.31 33.76
C MET A 388 43.95 14.74 33.96
N LEU A 389 43.04 13.93 33.43
CA LEU A 389 41.61 13.99 33.71
C LEU A 389 41.14 12.65 34.31
N PRO A 390 40.42 12.63 35.44
CA PRO A 390 39.92 11.40 36.01
C PRO A 390 39.02 10.65 35.03
N LEU A 391 39.06 9.30 35.00
CA LEU A 391 38.19 8.47 34.14
C LEU A 391 36.70 8.80 34.33
N SER A 392 36.29 9.15 35.55
CA SER A 392 34.91 9.58 35.82
C SER A 392 34.54 10.87 35.10
N ALA A 393 35.50 11.83 34.99
CA ALA A 393 35.31 13.07 34.27
C ALA A 393 35.25 12.85 32.75
N LEU A 394 36.12 12.02 32.19
CA LEU A 394 36.06 11.60 30.79
C LEU A 394 34.73 10.89 30.46
N ASN A 395 34.25 10.02 31.35
CA ASN A 395 32.95 9.34 31.17
C ASN A 395 31.77 10.32 31.23
N ARG A 396 31.79 11.33 32.12
CA ARG A 396 30.75 12.39 32.16
C ARG A 396 30.78 13.23 30.90
N LEU A 397 31.97 13.61 30.43
CA LEU A 397 32.18 14.41 29.23
C LEU A 397 31.62 13.67 27.98
N ARG A 398 31.98 12.38 27.85
CA ARG A 398 31.42 11.52 26.79
C ARG A 398 29.87 11.45 26.86
N ALA A 399 29.31 11.16 28.04
CA ALA A 399 27.88 11.04 28.20
C ALA A 399 27.14 12.34 27.83
N ALA A 400 27.67 13.50 28.28
CA ALA A 400 27.13 14.81 27.95
C ALA A 400 27.20 15.09 26.43
N ALA A 401 28.34 14.78 25.79
CA ALA A 401 28.52 15.00 24.37
C ALA A 401 27.58 14.11 23.50
N LEU A 402 27.45 12.82 23.84
CA LEU A 402 26.57 11.94 23.14
C LEU A 402 25.08 12.29 23.34
N THR A 403 24.70 12.78 24.54
CA THR A 403 23.37 13.29 24.80
C THR A 403 23.10 14.54 23.96
N ALA A 404 24.00 15.51 23.95
CA ALA A 404 23.86 16.72 23.15
C ALA A 404 23.77 16.40 21.64
N LEU A 405 24.53 15.42 21.14
CA LEU A 405 24.43 14.98 19.75
C LEU A 405 23.08 14.32 19.46
N ALA A 406 22.57 13.47 20.36
CA ALA A 406 21.25 12.87 20.21
C ALA A 406 20.13 13.93 20.22
N GLU A 407 20.24 14.96 21.05
CA GLU A 407 19.31 16.10 21.07
C GLU A 407 19.38 16.89 19.76
N ALA A 408 20.57 17.19 19.26
CA ALA A 408 20.74 17.89 17.97
C ALA A 408 20.10 17.11 16.80
N ARG A 409 20.27 15.79 16.79
CA ARG A 409 19.65 14.91 15.80
C ARG A 409 18.14 14.79 15.95
N SER A 410 17.61 14.99 17.14
CA SER A 410 16.16 14.87 17.42
C SER A 410 15.34 16.08 16.96
N VAL A 411 15.99 17.15 16.52
CA VAL A 411 15.31 18.35 16.02
C VAL A 411 14.57 18.02 14.74
N VAL A 412 13.25 18.20 14.77
CA VAL A 412 12.41 18.01 13.59
C VAL A 412 12.21 19.32 12.84
N VAL A 413 12.19 19.27 11.51
CA VAL A 413 12.00 20.44 10.66
C VAL A 413 10.63 20.35 10.01
N PRO A 414 9.67 21.23 10.37
CA PRO A 414 8.34 21.26 9.76
C PRO A 414 8.40 21.55 8.25
N TYR A 415 7.50 20.93 7.49
CA TYR A 415 7.33 21.27 6.07
C TYR A 415 6.58 22.60 5.93
N PRO A 416 7.08 23.52 5.09
CA PRO A 416 6.39 24.78 4.83
C PRO A 416 5.12 24.53 4.02
N GLN A 417 4.02 25.16 4.44
CA GLN A 417 2.77 25.15 3.69
C GLN A 417 2.87 26.08 2.50
N ALA A 418 2.51 25.61 1.31
CA ALA A 418 2.39 26.45 0.14
C ALA A 418 1.21 27.43 0.27
N PRO A 419 1.28 28.60 -0.36
CA PRO A 419 0.12 29.50 -0.49
C PRO A 419 -1.08 28.76 -1.08
N ALA A 420 -2.28 29.07 -0.61
CA ALA A 420 -3.50 28.48 -1.15
C ALA A 420 -3.54 28.71 -2.67
N ALA A 421 -3.69 27.62 -3.43
CA ALA A 421 -3.90 27.73 -4.89
C ALA A 421 -5.16 28.57 -5.16
N ALA A 422 -5.13 29.36 -6.22
CA ALA A 422 -6.35 30.03 -6.72
C ALA A 422 -7.44 28.98 -6.94
N GLY A 423 -8.67 29.30 -6.53
CA GLY A 423 -9.80 28.37 -6.41
C GLY A 423 -9.90 27.40 -7.58
N GLU A 424 -10.16 26.14 -7.26
CA GLU A 424 -10.40 25.11 -8.27
C GLU A 424 -11.61 25.48 -9.13
N PRO A 425 -11.63 25.06 -10.41
CA PRO A 425 -12.78 25.31 -11.26
C PRO A 425 -14.04 24.74 -10.61
N ALA A 426 -15.10 25.51 -10.60
CA ALA A 426 -16.39 25.07 -10.11
C ALA A 426 -16.80 23.77 -10.83
N GLY A 427 -17.39 22.85 -10.08
CA GLY A 427 -17.87 21.61 -10.63
C GLY A 427 -18.85 21.81 -11.79
N ARG A 428 -18.95 20.83 -12.64
CA ARG A 428 -19.85 20.80 -13.78
C ARG A 428 -21.33 20.86 -13.31
N ALA A 429 -22.17 21.57 -14.05
CA ALA A 429 -23.62 21.50 -13.85
C ALA A 429 -24.12 20.04 -13.97
N ARG A 430 -25.02 19.65 -13.11
CA ARG A 430 -25.62 18.29 -13.15
C ARG A 430 -26.39 18.07 -14.45
N PRO A 431 -26.46 16.80 -14.93
CA PRO A 431 -27.19 16.52 -16.14
C PRO A 431 -28.70 16.83 -15.96
N ALA A 432 -29.28 17.41 -17.00
CA ALA A 432 -30.74 17.57 -17.10
C ALA A 432 -31.28 16.35 -17.87
N GLY A 433 -31.83 15.36 -17.17
CA GLY A 433 -32.45 14.21 -17.81
C GLY A 433 -32.08 12.85 -17.17
N ALA A 434 -32.63 11.77 -17.72
CA ALA A 434 -32.36 10.42 -17.24
C ALA A 434 -30.91 9.99 -17.57
N PRO A 435 -30.25 9.25 -16.68
CA PRO A 435 -28.90 8.73 -16.93
C PRO A 435 -28.85 7.83 -18.18
N ARG A 436 -27.78 7.93 -18.97
CA ARG A 436 -27.55 7.02 -20.11
C ARG A 436 -27.30 5.60 -19.61
N LEU A 437 -27.96 4.59 -20.22
CA LEU A 437 -27.70 3.19 -19.91
C LEU A 437 -26.51 2.67 -20.75
N GLY A 438 -25.53 2.07 -20.07
CA GLY A 438 -24.43 1.34 -20.70
C GLY A 438 -24.45 -0.14 -20.33
N CYS A 439 -24.18 -1.02 -21.28
CA CYS A 439 -24.04 -2.46 -21.06
C CYS A 439 -22.55 -2.85 -21.12
N ARG A 440 -22.06 -3.45 -20.03
CA ARG A 440 -20.73 -4.06 -19.93
C ARG A 440 -20.89 -5.56 -19.97
N LEU A 441 -20.42 -6.19 -21.04
CA LEU A 441 -20.55 -7.62 -21.29
C LEU A 441 -19.27 -8.34 -20.88
N ALA A 442 -19.41 -9.55 -20.32
CA ALA A 442 -18.26 -10.39 -19.99
C ALA A 442 -17.67 -11.08 -21.23
N GLU A 443 -18.53 -11.40 -22.20
CA GLU A 443 -18.18 -12.06 -23.45
C GLU A 443 -19.09 -11.60 -24.59
N ALA A 444 -18.61 -11.71 -25.82
CA ALA A 444 -19.37 -11.27 -26.98
C ALA A 444 -20.65 -12.06 -27.22
N ALA A 445 -20.75 -13.29 -26.72
CA ALA A 445 -21.97 -14.11 -26.82
C ALA A 445 -23.20 -13.47 -26.13
N GLN A 446 -22.99 -12.57 -25.14
CA GLN A 446 -24.05 -11.82 -24.48
C GLN A 446 -24.59 -10.66 -25.34
N MET A 447 -23.98 -10.38 -26.51
CA MET A 447 -24.42 -9.35 -27.43
C MET A 447 -25.63 -9.79 -28.23
N THR A 448 -26.78 -9.34 -27.84
CA THR A 448 -28.03 -9.57 -28.59
C THR A 448 -28.39 -8.36 -29.46
N PRO A 449 -29.33 -8.50 -30.42
CA PRO A 449 -29.86 -7.35 -31.13
C PRO A 449 -30.57 -6.33 -30.22
N ALA A 450 -31.18 -6.76 -29.10
CA ALA A 450 -31.80 -5.86 -28.12
C ALA A 450 -30.76 -5.06 -27.36
N ILE A 451 -29.71 -5.70 -26.83
CA ILE A 451 -28.54 -5.04 -26.19
C ILE A 451 -27.92 -4.02 -27.14
N ARG A 452 -27.68 -4.42 -28.41
CA ARG A 452 -27.08 -3.55 -29.42
C ARG A 452 -27.91 -2.30 -29.73
N ARG A 453 -29.22 -2.40 -29.73
CA ARG A 453 -30.14 -1.26 -29.97
C ARG A 453 -30.34 -0.43 -28.72
N GLY A 454 -30.51 -1.07 -27.57
CA GLY A 454 -30.96 -0.43 -26.32
C GLY A 454 -29.90 0.21 -25.46
N ALA A 455 -28.62 -0.18 -25.62
CA ALA A 455 -27.51 0.39 -24.86
C ALA A 455 -26.94 1.64 -25.55
N GLY A 456 -26.80 2.72 -24.81
CA GLY A 456 -26.09 3.93 -25.29
C GLY A 456 -24.58 3.74 -25.37
N ARG A 457 -24.02 2.79 -24.58
CA ARG A 457 -22.62 2.41 -24.56
C ARG A 457 -22.49 0.89 -24.41
N LEU A 458 -21.50 0.31 -25.08
CA LEU A 458 -21.21 -1.11 -25.07
C LEU A 458 -19.75 -1.31 -24.66
N SER A 459 -19.49 -2.14 -23.66
CA SER A 459 -18.13 -2.46 -23.23
C SER A 459 -17.88 -3.96 -23.30
N LEU A 460 -16.70 -4.35 -23.81
CA LEU A 460 -16.18 -5.72 -23.84
C LEU A 460 -14.73 -5.76 -23.35
N PRO A 461 -14.31 -6.89 -22.75
CA PRO A 461 -12.89 -7.10 -22.49
C PRO A 461 -12.05 -6.90 -23.75
N LEU A 462 -10.88 -6.26 -23.63
CA LEU A 462 -10.00 -5.94 -24.75
C LEU A 462 -9.71 -7.14 -25.65
N HIS A 463 -9.49 -8.33 -25.08
CA HIS A 463 -9.19 -9.53 -25.86
C HIS A 463 -10.41 -10.00 -26.68
N GLU A 464 -11.62 -9.95 -26.09
CA GLU A 464 -12.87 -10.28 -26.80
C GLU A 464 -13.10 -9.36 -28.00
N LEU A 465 -12.86 -8.05 -27.80
CA LEU A 465 -13.00 -7.06 -28.85
C LEU A 465 -11.91 -7.21 -29.94
N ALA A 466 -10.68 -7.57 -29.54
CA ALA A 466 -9.59 -7.80 -30.49
C ALA A 466 -9.78 -9.06 -31.36
N GLU A 467 -10.50 -10.06 -30.87
CA GLU A 467 -10.86 -11.26 -31.63
C GLU A 467 -12.04 -11.03 -32.58
N ARG A 468 -12.84 -9.97 -32.36
CA ARG A 468 -14.06 -9.64 -33.13
C ARG A 468 -14.10 -8.19 -33.56
N PRO A 469 -13.12 -7.74 -34.37
CA PRO A 469 -13.03 -6.34 -34.80
C PRO A 469 -14.23 -5.91 -35.69
N GLU A 470 -14.94 -6.83 -36.28
CA GLU A 470 -16.17 -6.58 -37.04
C GLU A 470 -17.27 -5.91 -36.21
N LEU A 471 -17.23 -6.02 -34.89
CA LEU A 471 -18.15 -5.32 -34.01
C LEU A 471 -18.02 -3.80 -34.11
N LEU A 472 -16.85 -3.30 -34.54
CA LEU A 472 -16.58 -1.87 -34.71
C LEU A 472 -17.03 -1.32 -36.06
N GLU A 473 -17.37 -2.16 -37.06
CA GLU A 473 -17.76 -1.71 -38.38
C GLU A 473 -19.01 -0.81 -38.36
N THR A 474 -19.86 -0.97 -37.34
CA THR A 474 -21.06 -0.13 -37.17
C THR A 474 -21.20 0.33 -35.73
N GLY A 475 -21.23 1.67 -35.52
CA GLY A 475 -21.38 2.29 -34.21
C GLY A 475 -20.14 2.17 -33.31
N ALA A 476 -18.96 2.28 -33.92
CA ALA A 476 -17.68 2.22 -33.23
C ALA A 476 -17.57 3.20 -32.05
N GLU A 477 -18.23 4.37 -32.15
CA GLU A 477 -18.27 5.42 -31.14
C GLU A 477 -18.92 5.00 -29.81
N ARG A 478 -19.75 3.94 -29.84
CA ARG A 478 -20.40 3.38 -28.63
C ARG A 478 -19.59 2.30 -27.95
N TRP A 479 -18.56 1.77 -28.64
CA TRP A 479 -17.74 0.70 -28.12
C TRP A 479 -16.62 1.20 -27.21
N VAL A 480 -16.41 0.47 -26.13
CA VAL A 480 -15.37 0.73 -25.14
C VAL A 480 -14.61 -0.57 -24.88
N ALA A 481 -13.30 -0.55 -25.07
CA ALA A 481 -12.46 -1.69 -24.71
C ALA A 481 -12.19 -1.67 -23.20
N GLU A 482 -12.60 -2.73 -22.50
CA GLU A 482 -12.26 -2.91 -21.09
C GLU A 482 -10.82 -3.42 -20.96
N LEU A 483 -9.94 -2.63 -20.34
CA LEU A 483 -8.56 -3.03 -20.08
C LEU A 483 -8.49 -4.03 -18.93
N PRO A 484 -7.48 -4.93 -18.92
CA PRO A 484 -7.34 -5.94 -17.86
C PRO A 484 -7.24 -5.29 -16.46
N ALA A 485 -7.97 -5.82 -15.49
CA ALA A 485 -7.89 -5.39 -14.10
C ALA A 485 -6.51 -5.69 -13.48
N PHE A 486 -5.83 -6.70 -14.00
CA PHE A 486 -4.43 -7.01 -13.72
C PHE A 486 -3.69 -7.28 -15.03
N CYS A 487 -2.64 -6.52 -15.30
CA CYS A 487 -1.78 -6.63 -16.47
C CYS A 487 -0.33 -6.72 -15.99
N ALA A 488 0.32 -7.87 -16.14
CA ALA A 488 1.72 -8.01 -15.79
C ALA A 488 2.62 -7.17 -16.72
N PRO A 489 3.82 -6.72 -16.31
CA PRO A 489 4.70 -5.91 -17.14
C PRO A 489 4.98 -6.51 -18.52
N GLN A 490 5.14 -7.83 -18.61
CA GLN A 490 5.39 -8.56 -19.86
C GLN A 490 4.20 -8.52 -20.83
N GLN A 491 3.02 -8.14 -20.35
CA GLN A 491 1.77 -8.07 -21.15
C GLN A 491 1.47 -6.67 -21.66
N GLU A 492 2.09 -5.63 -21.11
CA GLU A 492 1.81 -4.23 -21.45
C GLU A 492 1.95 -3.97 -22.94
N GLU A 493 3.01 -4.48 -23.56
CA GLU A 493 3.22 -4.29 -25.00
C GLU A 493 2.14 -4.95 -25.87
N ALA A 494 1.67 -6.14 -25.46
CA ALA A 494 0.58 -6.83 -26.17
C ALA A 494 -0.74 -6.07 -26.04
N VAL A 495 -1.04 -5.53 -24.85
CA VAL A 495 -2.20 -4.66 -24.63
C VAL A 495 -2.10 -3.40 -25.48
N MET A 496 -0.94 -2.74 -25.51
CA MET A 496 -0.73 -1.54 -26.35
C MET A 496 -0.89 -1.81 -27.84
N ARG A 497 -0.37 -2.93 -28.36
CA ARG A 497 -0.57 -3.34 -29.76
C ARG A 497 -2.04 -3.55 -30.08
N ALA A 498 -2.78 -4.24 -29.21
CA ALA A 498 -4.20 -4.47 -29.39
C ALA A 498 -5.00 -3.15 -29.40
N LEU A 499 -4.70 -2.21 -28.48
CA LEU A 499 -5.37 -0.91 -28.43
C LEU A 499 -5.13 -0.09 -29.69
N ARG A 500 -3.87 -0.01 -30.18
CA ARG A 500 -3.53 0.71 -31.40
C ARG A 500 -4.24 0.14 -32.61
N LYS A 501 -4.25 -1.20 -32.76
CA LYS A 501 -4.95 -1.88 -33.86
C LYS A 501 -6.45 -1.60 -33.82
N LEU A 502 -7.11 -1.71 -32.67
CA LEU A 502 -8.53 -1.43 -32.55
C LEU A 502 -8.86 0.05 -32.78
N LYS A 503 -7.97 0.98 -32.39
CA LYS A 503 -8.12 2.40 -32.69
C LYS A 503 -8.12 2.68 -34.19
N GLU A 504 -7.22 2.03 -34.94
CA GLU A 504 -7.19 2.11 -36.41
C GLU A 504 -8.49 1.60 -37.04
N GLN A 505 -9.20 0.70 -36.34
CA GLN A 505 -10.50 0.16 -36.73
C GLN A 505 -11.70 0.97 -36.20
N GLY A 506 -11.45 2.14 -35.59
CA GLY A 506 -12.47 3.08 -35.14
C GLY A 506 -12.79 3.07 -33.65
N LEU A 507 -12.12 2.25 -32.80
CA LEU A 507 -12.29 2.33 -31.36
C LEU A 507 -11.91 3.71 -30.83
N THR A 508 -12.77 4.32 -30.03
CA THR A 508 -12.56 5.67 -29.52
C THR A 508 -12.32 5.76 -28.01
N ALA A 509 -12.68 4.73 -27.26
CA ALA A 509 -12.64 4.78 -25.79
C ALA A 509 -12.17 3.48 -25.14
N ALA A 510 -11.56 3.61 -23.94
CA ALA A 510 -11.14 2.51 -23.08
C ALA A 510 -11.67 2.67 -21.65
N LEU A 511 -12.07 1.55 -21.03
CA LEU A 511 -12.47 1.48 -19.62
C LEU A 511 -11.27 1.04 -18.78
N CYS A 512 -10.88 1.88 -17.83
CA CYS A 512 -9.62 1.80 -17.08
C CYS A 512 -9.86 1.66 -15.58
N GLY A 513 -9.54 0.49 -15.00
CA GLY A 513 -9.77 0.19 -13.58
C GLY A 513 -8.54 0.35 -12.68
N ASN A 514 -7.38 0.74 -13.21
CA ASN A 514 -6.13 0.95 -12.47
C ASN A 514 -5.25 2.00 -13.15
N LEU A 515 -4.23 2.51 -12.44
CA LEU A 515 -3.37 3.59 -12.92
C LEU A 515 -2.58 3.20 -14.18
N GLY A 516 -2.12 1.96 -14.29
CA GLY A 516 -1.41 1.51 -15.49
C GLY A 516 -2.31 1.51 -16.72
N SER A 517 -3.58 1.11 -16.58
CA SER A 517 -4.55 1.16 -17.67
C SER A 517 -4.88 2.58 -18.11
N LEU A 518 -4.87 3.57 -17.18
CA LEU A 518 -5.02 4.98 -17.54
C LEU A 518 -3.89 5.46 -18.45
N LEU A 519 -2.64 5.18 -18.08
CA LEU A 519 -1.48 5.57 -18.90
C LEU A 519 -1.52 4.91 -20.26
N MET A 520 -1.78 3.60 -20.34
CA MET A 520 -1.85 2.86 -21.59
C MET A 520 -2.94 3.40 -22.52
N ALA A 521 -4.13 3.72 -22.01
CA ALA A 521 -5.21 4.31 -22.80
C ALA A 521 -4.86 5.71 -23.29
N ARG A 522 -4.21 6.53 -22.46
CA ARG A 522 -3.72 7.87 -22.80
C ARG A 522 -2.67 7.81 -23.93
N GLU A 523 -1.69 6.92 -23.80
CA GLU A 523 -0.64 6.71 -24.83
C GLU A 523 -1.19 6.14 -26.14
N ALA A 524 -2.26 5.33 -26.07
CA ALA A 524 -2.98 4.88 -27.25
C ALA A 524 -3.83 6.01 -27.88
N GLY A 525 -4.00 7.16 -27.20
CA GLY A 525 -4.81 8.29 -27.65
C GLY A 525 -6.29 7.98 -27.71
N LEU A 526 -6.79 7.20 -26.76
CA LEU A 526 -8.20 6.86 -26.56
C LEU A 526 -8.81 7.74 -25.48
N ARG A 527 -10.12 8.02 -25.60
CA ARG A 527 -10.90 8.58 -24.48
C ARG A 527 -10.86 7.61 -23.29
N ILE A 528 -10.75 8.16 -22.10
CA ILE A 528 -10.56 7.37 -20.88
C ILE A 528 -11.83 7.40 -20.03
N ILE A 529 -12.40 6.23 -19.77
CA ILE A 529 -13.47 6.05 -18.81
C ILE A 529 -12.86 5.38 -17.59
N GLY A 530 -12.75 6.12 -16.47
CA GLY A 530 -12.29 5.57 -15.21
C GLY A 530 -13.32 4.61 -14.63
N ASP A 531 -12.89 3.42 -14.20
CA ASP A 531 -13.78 2.41 -13.61
C ASP A 531 -13.74 2.43 -12.07
N TYR A 532 -14.66 1.72 -11.43
CA TYR A 532 -14.80 1.58 -9.97
C TYR A 532 -13.49 1.21 -9.25
N GLY A 533 -12.58 0.49 -9.92
CA GLY A 533 -11.28 0.06 -9.38
C GLY A 533 -10.32 1.20 -9.05
N LEU A 534 -10.56 2.42 -9.55
CA LEU A 534 -9.86 3.64 -9.16
C LEU A 534 -10.26 4.12 -7.75
N ASN A 535 -11.29 3.51 -7.16
CA ASN A 535 -11.75 3.77 -5.79
C ASN A 535 -12.15 5.24 -5.52
N ILE A 536 -12.77 5.92 -6.50
CA ILE A 536 -13.18 7.33 -6.37
C ILE A 536 -14.43 7.40 -5.48
N ILE A 537 -14.34 8.11 -4.34
CA ILE A 537 -15.44 8.32 -3.38
C ILE A 537 -15.54 9.77 -2.86
N ASN A 538 -14.74 10.69 -3.39
CA ASN A 538 -14.71 12.10 -2.98
C ASN A 538 -14.46 13.05 -4.14
N SER A 539 -14.73 14.32 -3.94
CA SER A 539 -14.58 15.38 -4.95
C SER A 539 -13.12 15.59 -5.39
N PRO A 540 -12.12 15.67 -4.48
CA PRO A 540 -10.73 15.79 -4.90
C PRO A 540 -10.24 14.62 -5.76
N ALA A 541 -10.71 13.38 -5.53
CA ALA A 541 -10.35 12.23 -6.35
C ALA A 541 -10.98 12.30 -7.75
N ALA A 542 -12.22 12.79 -7.87
CA ALA A 542 -12.86 13.04 -9.16
C ALA A 542 -12.11 14.12 -9.97
N GLN A 543 -11.68 15.19 -9.31
CA GLN A 543 -10.85 16.25 -9.92
C GLN A 543 -9.50 15.72 -10.35
N GLN A 544 -8.86 14.87 -9.53
CA GLN A 544 -7.58 14.25 -9.91
C GLN A 544 -7.74 13.29 -11.08
N ALA A 545 -8.82 12.51 -11.15
CA ALA A 545 -9.09 11.64 -12.29
C ALA A 545 -9.23 12.45 -13.60
N ALA A 546 -9.94 13.58 -13.55
CA ALA A 546 -10.02 14.50 -14.68
C ALA A 546 -8.64 15.05 -15.08
N ALA A 547 -7.82 15.46 -14.11
CA ALA A 547 -6.46 15.93 -14.35
C ALA A 547 -5.54 14.87 -14.95
N LEU A 548 -5.79 13.59 -14.67
CA LEU A 548 -5.09 12.45 -15.28
C LEU A 548 -5.60 12.11 -16.68
N GLY A 549 -6.60 12.82 -17.20
CA GLY A 549 -7.14 12.68 -18.55
C GLY A 549 -8.38 11.77 -18.64
N CYS A 550 -9.03 11.45 -17.51
CA CYS A 550 -10.32 10.78 -17.60
C CYS A 550 -11.39 11.72 -18.19
N ASP A 551 -12.16 11.22 -19.15
CA ASP A 551 -13.31 11.93 -19.74
C ASP A 551 -14.60 11.67 -18.96
N GLU A 552 -14.72 10.50 -18.33
CA GLU A 552 -15.84 10.06 -17.51
C GLU A 552 -15.31 9.15 -16.37
N ILE A 553 -16.02 9.05 -15.26
CA ILE A 553 -15.67 8.13 -14.15
C ILE A 553 -16.85 7.35 -13.60
N THR A 554 -16.63 6.09 -13.27
CA THR A 554 -17.51 5.25 -12.47
C THR A 554 -17.07 5.34 -11.01
N LEU A 555 -17.94 5.83 -10.14
CA LEU A 555 -17.67 5.90 -8.71
C LEU A 555 -17.53 4.50 -8.11
N SER A 556 -16.74 4.39 -7.04
CA SER A 556 -16.65 3.15 -6.28
C SER A 556 -18.01 2.74 -5.74
N PHE A 557 -18.35 1.46 -5.81
CA PHE A 557 -19.58 0.95 -5.21
C PHE A 557 -19.54 0.90 -3.67
N GLU A 558 -18.41 1.27 -3.05
CA GLU A 558 -18.31 1.61 -1.62
C GLU A 558 -18.77 3.07 -1.33
N CYS A 559 -19.03 3.88 -2.34
CA CYS A 559 -19.54 5.22 -2.18
C CYS A 559 -21.04 5.17 -1.89
N GLU A 560 -21.46 5.57 -0.68
CA GLU A 560 -22.88 5.68 -0.34
C GLU A 560 -23.59 6.69 -1.27
N ARG A 561 -24.85 6.42 -1.63
CA ARG A 561 -25.63 7.24 -2.56
C ARG A 561 -25.64 8.74 -2.20
N ASN A 562 -25.82 9.06 -0.91
CA ASN A 562 -25.84 10.46 -0.47
C ASN A 562 -24.46 11.13 -0.61
N ALA A 563 -23.37 10.40 -0.37
CA ALA A 563 -22.01 10.88 -0.63
C ALA A 563 -21.79 11.06 -2.14
N ALA A 564 -22.18 10.09 -2.96
CA ALA A 564 -22.07 10.14 -4.42
C ALA A 564 -22.83 11.35 -5.02
N ARG A 565 -24.02 11.65 -4.50
CA ARG A 565 -24.81 12.82 -4.91
C ARG A 565 -24.08 14.14 -4.64
N ASN A 566 -23.23 14.21 -3.64
CA ASN A 566 -22.53 15.43 -3.24
C ASN A 566 -21.13 15.57 -3.84
N ILE A 567 -20.66 14.58 -4.59
CA ILE A 567 -19.35 14.66 -5.26
C ILE A 567 -19.39 15.78 -6.30
N ASP A 568 -18.48 16.74 -6.16
CA ASP A 568 -18.23 17.80 -7.13
C ASP A 568 -17.19 17.30 -8.15
N SER A 569 -17.62 17.09 -9.39
CA SER A 569 -16.81 16.52 -10.45
C SER A 569 -16.81 17.39 -11.70
N PRO A 570 -15.62 17.71 -12.27
CA PRO A 570 -15.54 18.44 -13.54
C PRO A 570 -15.92 17.58 -14.74
N ILE A 571 -16.02 16.27 -14.59
CA ILE A 571 -16.32 15.31 -15.65
C ILE A 571 -17.55 14.46 -15.30
N PRO A 572 -18.22 13.85 -16.29
CA PRO A 572 -19.38 12.96 -16.06
C PRO A 572 -19.10 11.84 -15.06
N ILE A 573 -20.07 11.59 -14.17
CA ILE A 573 -20.03 10.52 -13.17
C ILE A 573 -21.11 9.49 -13.41
N GLY A 574 -20.80 8.22 -13.13
CA GLY A 574 -21.78 7.15 -13.15
C GLY A 574 -21.53 6.11 -12.08
N VAL A 575 -22.40 5.12 -12.01
CA VAL A 575 -22.31 4.00 -11.07
C VAL A 575 -22.64 2.68 -11.74
N ILE A 576 -22.19 1.56 -11.16
CA ILE A 576 -22.70 0.24 -11.51
C ILE A 576 -24.10 0.12 -10.92
N ALA A 577 -25.09 -0.04 -11.80
CA ALA A 577 -26.50 -0.13 -11.38
C ALA A 577 -27.00 -1.59 -11.36
N TYR A 578 -26.39 -2.48 -12.15
CA TYR A 578 -26.70 -3.90 -12.21
C TYR A 578 -25.43 -4.75 -12.24
N GLY A 579 -25.53 -5.94 -11.64
CA GLY A 579 -24.62 -7.06 -11.84
C GLY A 579 -24.03 -7.61 -10.55
N ARG A 580 -23.32 -8.74 -10.67
CA ARG A 580 -22.58 -9.31 -9.56
C ARG A 580 -21.32 -8.49 -9.30
N LEU A 581 -21.28 -7.77 -8.15
CA LEU A 581 -20.16 -6.93 -7.81
C LEU A 581 -18.88 -7.77 -7.61
N PRO A 582 -17.73 -7.33 -8.13
CA PRO A 582 -16.44 -7.99 -7.89
C PRO A 582 -15.97 -7.69 -6.46
N LEU A 583 -15.94 -8.73 -5.63
CA LEU A 583 -15.57 -8.61 -4.22
C LEU A 583 -14.06 -8.71 -4.00
N MET A 584 -13.35 -9.41 -4.88
CA MET A 584 -11.91 -9.59 -4.81
C MET A 584 -11.32 -9.78 -6.22
N LEU A 585 -10.13 -9.23 -6.43
CA LEU A 585 -9.28 -9.50 -7.59
C LEU A 585 -8.16 -10.47 -7.15
N LEU A 586 -8.08 -11.65 -7.76
CA LEU A 586 -7.24 -12.76 -7.31
C LEU A 586 -6.23 -13.15 -8.39
N ARG A 587 -4.95 -13.27 -8.03
CA ARG A 587 -3.93 -13.86 -8.92
C ARG A 587 -3.77 -15.37 -8.75
N ASN A 588 -4.13 -15.94 -7.61
CA ASN A 588 -4.21 -17.38 -7.39
C ASN A 588 -5.67 -17.79 -7.23
N CYS A 589 -6.18 -18.55 -8.20
CA CYS A 589 -7.59 -18.97 -8.21
C CYS A 589 -7.86 -20.01 -7.10
N PRO A 590 -8.80 -19.75 -6.16
CA PRO A 590 -9.15 -20.72 -5.12
C PRO A 590 -9.91 -21.94 -5.65
N GLY A 591 -10.43 -21.86 -6.86
CA GLY A 591 -11.11 -22.96 -7.56
C GLY A 591 -10.18 -23.97 -8.25
N LYS A 592 -8.85 -23.82 -8.13
CA LYS A 592 -7.90 -24.82 -8.63
C LYS A 592 -8.02 -26.13 -7.84
N THR A 593 -7.80 -27.23 -8.55
CA THR A 593 -7.60 -28.57 -7.96
C THR A 593 -6.13 -28.93 -7.89
N ALA A 594 -5.78 -30.10 -7.36
CA ALA A 594 -4.40 -30.61 -7.37
C ALA A 594 -3.85 -30.79 -8.81
N ALA A 595 -4.73 -31.05 -9.79
CA ALA A 595 -4.39 -31.10 -11.20
C ALA A 595 -4.33 -29.72 -11.90
N GLY A 596 -4.41 -28.64 -11.15
CA GLY A 596 -4.43 -27.27 -11.67
C GLY A 596 -5.82 -26.81 -12.09
N CYS A 597 -5.91 -26.11 -13.24
CA CYS A 597 -7.19 -25.61 -13.76
C CYS A 597 -8.07 -26.71 -14.39
N GLY A 598 -7.48 -27.86 -14.80
CA GLY A 598 -8.21 -28.96 -15.44
C GLY A 598 -9.12 -28.50 -16.58
N ASP A 599 -10.34 -29.01 -16.61
CA ASP A 599 -11.38 -28.68 -17.60
C ASP A 599 -12.21 -27.43 -17.22
N CYS A 600 -11.70 -26.57 -16.33
CA CYS A 600 -12.38 -25.35 -15.93
C CYS A 600 -12.64 -24.45 -17.14
N ARG A 601 -13.92 -24.11 -17.37
CA ARG A 601 -14.40 -23.26 -18.48
C ARG A 601 -14.40 -21.76 -18.13
N GLY A 602 -13.61 -21.34 -17.13
CA GLY A 602 -13.51 -19.93 -16.73
C GLY A 602 -14.47 -19.50 -15.61
N ILE A 603 -15.51 -20.27 -15.34
CA ILE A 603 -16.47 -20.03 -14.25
C ILE A 603 -16.45 -21.21 -13.29
N ASN A 604 -16.29 -20.92 -12.00
CA ASN A 604 -16.32 -21.87 -10.90
C ASN A 604 -16.99 -21.16 -9.70
N HIS A 605 -17.04 -21.78 -8.54
CA HIS A 605 -17.56 -21.14 -7.33
C HIS A 605 -16.83 -21.63 -6.08
N ILE A 606 -16.94 -20.85 -5.01
CA ILE A 606 -16.63 -21.25 -3.65
C ILE A 606 -17.87 -21.04 -2.79
N THR A 607 -18.04 -21.88 -1.77
CA THR A 607 -19.23 -21.86 -0.91
C THR A 607 -18.83 -21.39 0.49
N ASP A 608 -19.57 -20.46 1.07
CA ASP A 608 -19.37 -20.01 2.43
C ASP A 608 -20.00 -20.98 3.46
N ARG A 609 -19.81 -20.71 4.75
CA ARG A 609 -20.37 -21.51 5.85
C ARG A 609 -21.90 -21.53 5.96
N ARG A 610 -22.59 -20.65 5.20
CA ARG A 610 -24.06 -20.56 5.12
C ARG A 610 -24.63 -21.26 3.89
N GLY A 611 -23.75 -21.82 3.05
CA GLY A 611 -24.14 -22.45 1.80
C GLY A 611 -24.37 -21.47 0.64
N GLU A 612 -23.95 -20.21 0.79
CA GLU A 612 -24.02 -19.25 -0.33
C GLU A 612 -22.84 -19.47 -1.29
N ASP A 613 -23.13 -19.58 -2.57
CA ASP A 613 -22.16 -19.79 -3.63
C ASP A 613 -21.68 -18.47 -4.22
N PHE A 614 -20.38 -18.25 -4.13
CA PHE A 614 -19.68 -17.07 -4.67
C PHE A 614 -19.04 -17.45 -6.00
N PRO A 615 -19.51 -16.94 -7.14
CA PRO A 615 -18.92 -17.25 -8.43
C PRO A 615 -17.48 -16.74 -8.54
N LEU A 616 -16.64 -17.55 -9.20
CA LEU A 616 -15.29 -17.23 -9.60
C LEU A 616 -15.27 -17.04 -11.12
N GLN A 617 -15.04 -15.83 -11.58
CA GLN A 617 -14.92 -15.49 -13.00
C GLN A 617 -13.45 -15.33 -13.37
N CYS A 618 -12.91 -16.30 -14.09
CA CYS A 618 -11.52 -16.29 -14.54
C CYS A 618 -11.38 -15.47 -15.82
N GLN A 619 -10.33 -14.68 -15.90
CA GLN A 619 -9.94 -13.93 -17.09
C GLN A 619 -8.64 -14.53 -17.66
N ASN A 620 -8.78 -15.38 -18.66
CA ASN A 620 -7.69 -16.00 -19.41
C ASN A 620 -6.58 -16.64 -18.55
N ARG A 621 -6.95 -17.24 -17.41
CA ARG A 621 -5.99 -17.83 -16.42
C ARG A 621 -4.98 -16.83 -15.83
N GLN A 622 -5.16 -15.53 -16.07
CA GLN A 622 -4.27 -14.49 -15.56
C GLN A 622 -4.68 -13.99 -14.17
N TYR A 623 -5.98 -13.72 -14.03
CA TYR A 623 -6.59 -13.35 -12.76
C TYR A 623 -8.04 -13.84 -12.69
N THR A 624 -8.63 -13.77 -11.51
CA THR A 624 -9.98 -14.22 -11.23
C THR A 624 -10.70 -13.18 -10.40
N HIS A 625 -11.93 -12.83 -10.76
CA HIS A 625 -12.83 -12.10 -9.88
C HIS A 625 -13.63 -13.07 -9.01
N LEU A 626 -13.62 -12.83 -7.68
CA LEU A 626 -14.64 -13.39 -6.79
C LEU A 626 -15.84 -12.45 -6.84
N LEU A 627 -16.99 -12.98 -7.28
CA LEU A 627 -18.20 -12.18 -7.47
C LEU A 627 -19.16 -12.34 -6.28
N ASN A 628 -19.98 -11.30 -6.06
CA ASN A 628 -21.06 -11.37 -5.09
C ASN A 628 -22.08 -12.45 -5.49
N PRO A 629 -22.57 -13.29 -4.53
CA PRO A 629 -23.56 -14.35 -4.82
C PRO A 629 -24.88 -13.81 -5.37
N ARG A 630 -25.25 -12.59 -5.02
CA ARG A 630 -26.49 -11.95 -5.45
C ARG A 630 -26.19 -10.73 -6.32
N PRO A 631 -26.86 -10.57 -7.48
CA PRO A 631 -26.68 -9.40 -8.32
C PRO A 631 -27.21 -8.13 -7.63
N LEU A 632 -26.52 -7.02 -7.85
CA LEU A 632 -27.03 -5.68 -7.55
C LEU A 632 -28.17 -5.35 -8.53
N PHE A 633 -29.24 -4.75 -8.03
CA PHE A 633 -30.32 -4.20 -8.83
C PHE A 633 -30.71 -2.80 -8.34
N LEU A 634 -30.93 -1.88 -9.29
CA LEU A 634 -31.46 -0.53 -9.03
C LEU A 634 -32.59 -0.14 -10.01
N SER A 635 -33.13 -1.08 -10.79
CA SER A 635 -34.12 -0.79 -11.86
C SER A 635 -35.36 -0.05 -11.37
N ASP A 636 -35.86 -0.38 -10.18
CA ASP A 636 -37.02 0.27 -9.53
C ASP A 636 -36.64 1.54 -8.72
N ARG A 637 -35.37 1.96 -8.76
CA ARG A 637 -34.84 3.10 -8.00
C ARG A 637 -34.16 4.14 -8.88
N LEU A 638 -34.38 4.10 -10.18
CA LEU A 638 -33.72 4.98 -11.15
C LEU A 638 -33.87 6.48 -10.83
N PRO A 639 -35.04 6.97 -10.36
CA PRO A 639 -35.20 8.38 -9.99
C PRO A 639 -34.27 8.84 -8.85
N GLU A 640 -33.79 7.91 -8.02
CA GLU A 640 -32.86 8.26 -6.92
C GLU A 640 -31.44 8.51 -7.43
N TRP A 641 -31.13 8.19 -8.69
CA TRP A 641 -29.82 8.28 -9.35
C TRP A 641 -29.80 9.31 -10.49
N ASP A 642 -30.73 10.24 -10.49
CA ASP A 642 -30.88 11.34 -11.46
C ASP A 642 -29.68 12.29 -11.54
N PHE A 643 -28.83 12.26 -10.53
CA PHE A 643 -27.57 13.02 -10.48
C PHE A 643 -26.42 12.36 -11.25
N CYS A 644 -26.54 11.11 -11.65
CA CYS A 644 -25.57 10.41 -12.47
C CYS A 644 -25.76 10.73 -13.96
N ASP A 645 -24.67 10.80 -14.72
CA ASP A 645 -24.69 10.95 -16.18
C ASP A 645 -24.98 9.64 -16.89
N PHE A 646 -24.55 8.52 -16.27
CA PHE A 646 -24.74 7.19 -16.81
C PHE A 646 -24.86 6.13 -15.71
N LEU A 647 -25.54 5.04 -16.06
CA LEU A 647 -25.66 3.82 -15.27
C LEU A 647 -25.11 2.63 -16.06
N THR A 648 -24.30 1.81 -15.42
CA THR A 648 -23.69 0.63 -16.06
C THR A 648 -24.37 -0.65 -15.62
N LEU A 649 -24.89 -1.42 -16.58
CA LEU A 649 -25.37 -2.79 -16.40
C LEU A 649 -24.20 -3.73 -16.67
N ARG A 650 -23.63 -4.32 -15.61
CA ARG A 650 -22.47 -5.21 -15.71
C ARG A 650 -22.92 -6.66 -15.74
N PHE A 651 -23.01 -7.23 -16.92
CA PHE A 651 -23.28 -8.64 -17.11
C PHE A 651 -22.02 -9.48 -16.85
N THR A 652 -22.19 -10.64 -16.24
CA THR A 652 -21.10 -11.53 -15.81
C THR A 652 -21.35 -12.98 -16.19
N THR A 653 -22.37 -13.61 -15.60
CA THR A 653 -22.73 -15.02 -15.79
C THR A 653 -24.08 -15.18 -16.48
N GLU A 654 -24.71 -14.10 -16.83
CA GLU A 654 -26.04 -14.04 -17.42
C GLU A 654 -26.03 -14.58 -18.85
N THR A 655 -27.04 -15.35 -19.20
CA THR A 655 -27.32 -15.77 -20.58
C THR A 655 -27.76 -14.59 -21.46
N PRO A 656 -27.67 -14.66 -22.78
CA PRO A 656 -28.16 -13.61 -23.68
C PRO A 656 -29.63 -13.22 -23.42
N ALA A 657 -30.51 -14.18 -23.14
CA ALA A 657 -31.92 -13.92 -22.85
C ALA A 657 -32.12 -13.20 -21.51
N GLU A 658 -31.31 -13.53 -20.49
CA GLU A 658 -31.33 -12.83 -19.23
C GLU A 658 -30.82 -11.40 -19.39
N CYS A 659 -29.80 -11.18 -20.22
CA CYS A 659 -29.29 -9.84 -20.52
C CYS A 659 -30.40 -8.94 -21.14
N ASP A 660 -31.17 -9.48 -22.08
CA ASP A 660 -32.30 -8.76 -22.70
C ASP A 660 -33.38 -8.41 -21.68
N ALA A 661 -33.81 -9.39 -20.88
CA ALA A 661 -34.81 -9.18 -19.85
C ALA A 661 -34.38 -8.11 -18.82
N ILE A 662 -33.13 -8.13 -18.41
CA ILE A 662 -32.58 -7.14 -17.46
C ILE A 662 -32.52 -5.75 -18.09
N LEU A 663 -32.10 -5.62 -19.35
CA LEU A 663 -32.10 -4.34 -20.05
C LEU A 663 -33.54 -3.76 -20.14
N GLU A 664 -34.53 -4.59 -20.45
CA GLU A 664 -35.94 -4.18 -20.49
C GLU A 664 -36.41 -3.67 -19.12
N MET A 665 -36.02 -4.35 -18.01
CA MET A 665 -36.34 -3.90 -16.64
C MET A 665 -35.77 -2.48 -16.34
N TYR A 666 -34.58 -2.17 -16.82
CA TYR A 666 -33.98 -0.85 -16.66
C TYR A 666 -34.59 0.21 -17.58
N GLN A 667 -35.13 -0.18 -18.72
CA GLN A 667 -35.85 0.74 -19.62
C GLN A 667 -37.26 1.07 -19.12
N THR A 668 -37.92 0.12 -18.46
CA THR A 668 -39.29 0.26 -17.96
C THR A 668 -39.38 0.66 -16.49
N GLY A 669 -38.28 0.59 -15.73
CA GLY A 669 -38.32 0.82 -14.27
C GLY A 669 -38.94 -0.33 -13.48
N ALA A 670 -39.01 -1.54 -14.06
CA ALA A 670 -39.64 -2.69 -13.42
C ALA A 670 -38.85 -3.16 -12.19
N ALA A 671 -39.58 -3.66 -11.18
CA ALA A 671 -38.98 -4.20 -9.96
C ALA A 671 -38.23 -5.52 -10.25
N PRO A 672 -37.07 -5.79 -9.60
CA PRO A 672 -36.35 -7.03 -9.79
C PRO A 672 -37.12 -8.25 -9.26
N ALA A 673 -37.02 -9.38 -9.97
CA ALA A 673 -37.53 -10.67 -9.52
C ALA A 673 -36.40 -11.55 -8.97
N GLY A 674 -36.70 -12.37 -7.96
CA GLY A 674 -35.73 -13.29 -7.33
C GLY A 674 -34.78 -12.62 -6.31
N PRO A 675 -33.76 -13.32 -5.85
CA PRO A 675 -32.84 -12.81 -4.83
C PRO A 675 -31.84 -11.81 -5.43
N PHE A 676 -31.82 -10.60 -4.86
CA PHE A 676 -30.92 -9.51 -5.27
C PHE A 676 -30.36 -8.75 -4.05
N THR A 677 -29.47 -7.80 -4.30
CA THR A 677 -28.95 -6.85 -3.31
C THR A 677 -29.03 -5.41 -3.84
N ARG A 678 -29.06 -4.44 -2.91
CA ARG A 678 -28.85 -3.01 -3.23
C ARG A 678 -27.38 -2.60 -3.11
N GLY A 679 -26.48 -3.57 -2.94
CA GLY A 679 -25.07 -3.32 -2.74
C GLY A 679 -24.79 -2.55 -1.46
N LEU A 680 -23.79 -1.64 -1.53
CA LEU A 680 -23.39 -0.78 -0.43
C LEU A 680 -23.96 0.64 -0.53
N TYR A 681 -24.69 0.97 -1.59
CA TYR A 681 -25.19 2.32 -1.87
C TYR A 681 -26.16 2.89 -0.84
N TYR A 682 -26.85 2.01 -0.12
CA TYR A 682 -27.83 2.38 0.92
C TYR A 682 -27.33 2.01 2.32
N ARG A 683 -26.03 1.81 2.49
CA ARG A 683 -25.43 1.42 3.76
C ARG A 683 -24.27 2.34 4.10
N THR A 684 -24.24 2.81 5.34
CA THR A 684 -23.08 3.55 5.84
C THR A 684 -21.96 2.57 6.20
N LEU A 685 -20.84 2.63 5.49
CA LEU A 685 -19.65 1.83 5.80
C LEU A 685 -18.96 2.37 7.06
N LYS A 686 -18.65 1.44 7.94
CA LYS A 686 -17.89 1.73 9.17
C LYS A 686 -16.42 1.81 8.89
#